data_659e5f5c342e287c4900e7a5d807b209
#
_entry.id   659e5f5c342e287c4900e7a5d807b209
#
_cell.length_a   1.000
_cell.length_b   1.000
_cell.length_c   1.000
_cell.angle_alpha   90.00
_cell.angle_beta   90.00
_cell.angle_gamma   90.00
#
_symmetry.space_group_name_H-M   'P 1'
#
loop_
_entity.id
_entity.type
_entity.pdbx_description
1 polymer ?
#
loop_
_entity_poly.entity_id
_entity_poly.type
_entity_poly.pdbx_seq_one_letter_code
_entity_poly.pdbx_strand_id
1 'polypeptide(L)'
;MRKLHRHTVACVVVLGLIGVAPAAMVDAGVANGQACSKIGQLVTVKQKKKSVDLECKKEGKRKVWRIRMALPGGTGGTGGTTTGKPGDAPGGTATAADCDKTAYKATSTGVNNYVGCEHTVSYTELSTTSGTAVTSGQSAVGHMSMPGGVNESGGALFFNHPAGMATDGTRLAIADRNNNRVLIWTTAPTGNTAPNIVLGQPNFNTNNSGSALNELNWPSDLSISAGGMLAVADSNNQRVLIWRTFPTTSGQAADLSVDLGGGSWPWGVWTDGTKLMVSRTEAGDIKVWNTIPASSGATAASFTIDPPLMGTPRQIASDGTKVIIGDENSLSPLGNRGSHVWLTFPTSSASNPDFFMLFGRDKNAGWYNGHIDATGVYLLQRDLEILRTFPTANPAASELAVAPPDVGLQGGDGGDVAKIGNRIYVLEYNASRIAGFNAVPTKADQAADFYVGSTGAADNSNRVAYLMTNPVMSSDGTSLAINSDFERRVYVWKKMPGTNNAKPDLSFIVPFQPWDSVAATFQGSKIYAIAGEGKLHVWSGGIPQSKSTLPSTQLDTNIGGITMSGLTAVAADANYFYVADKNSAKVYVFNQIPTATSAPIYTLPGCSAATQLRSDGSYLSLSCIANPGVYVWTVGALANNQAGTAITGAQFNLPMGSLPVNGGLFVADTGFDRVVWWSTMASALAGGAPTAVLGASTAATKENTGIGAGKFRMPRSLMVAHGYLWVGEQKFGNRILRFKLG
;
A
#
# COMPACT_ATOMS: atom_id res chain seq x y z
N MET A 1 -25.35 -13.36 -18.05
CA MET A 1 -25.21 -12.18 -17.19
C MET A 1 -25.09 -12.60 -15.73
N ARG A 2 -23.98 -13.18 -15.33
CA ARG A 2 -23.67 -13.51 -13.91
C ARG A 2 -22.19 -13.89 -13.80
N LYS A 3 -21.26 -12.96 -14.09
CA LYS A 3 -19.80 -13.20 -13.90
C LYS A 3 -18.98 -11.90 -13.86
N LEU A 4 -19.47 -10.86 -13.14
CA LEU A 4 -18.72 -9.60 -13.12
C LEU A 4 -18.61 -8.98 -11.71
N HIS A 5 -18.27 -9.77 -10.70
CA HIS A 5 -18.17 -9.21 -9.33
C HIS A 5 -16.94 -9.67 -8.56
N ARG A 6 -15.79 -9.89 -9.21
CA ARG A 6 -14.64 -10.44 -8.49
C ARG A 6 -13.27 -9.81 -8.74
N HIS A 7 -13.16 -8.66 -9.38
CA HIS A 7 -11.81 -8.15 -9.73
C HIS A 7 -11.20 -7.08 -8.83
N THR A 8 -11.78 -6.79 -7.65
CA THR A 8 -11.34 -5.58 -6.98
C THR A 8 -11.03 -5.69 -5.50
N VAL A 9 -10.92 -6.88 -4.94
CA VAL A 9 -10.82 -7.02 -3.48
C VAL A 9 -9.40 -7.14 -2.94
N ALA A 10 -8.41 -7.35 -3.78
CA ALA A 10 -7.07 -7.66 -3.32
C ALA A 10 -6.27 -6.51 -2.69
N CYS A 11 -6.76 -5.30 -2.73
CA CYS A 11 -5.99 -4.18 -2.23
C CYS A 11 -6.47 -3.51 -1.00
N VAL A 12 -7.64 -3.90 -0.56
CA VAL A 12 -8.21 -3.26 0.60
C VAL A 12 -8.80 -4.34 1.47
N VAL A 13 -7.99 -4.84 2.35
CA VAL A 13 -8.54 -5.51 3.50
C VAL A 13 -9.12 -4.44 4.41
N VAL A 14 -10.19 -3.89 3.94
CA VAL A 14 -11.07 -3.18 4.82
C VAL A 14 -12.43 -3.67 4.51
N LEU A 15 -13.00 -4.48 5.26
CA LEU A 15 -14.19 -4.51 5.38
C LEU A 15 -15.22 -5.09 5.74
N GLY A 16 -16.13 -4.93 5.96
CA GLY A 16 -17.51 -5.31 6.15
C GLY A 16 -18.02 -5.09 7.54
N LEU A 17 -18.60 -3.97 7.78
CA LEU A 17 -19.52 -3.79 8.86
C LEU A 17 -20.90 -3.50 8.31
N ILE A 18 -21.73 -4.51 8.30
CA ILE A 18 -23.18 -4.32 8.24
C ILE A 18 -23.66 -4.39 9.69
N GLY A 19 -24.43 -3.40 10.11
CA GLY A 19 -25.03 -3.38 11.45
C GLY A 19 -25.85 -4.64 11.71
N VAL A 20 -25.47 -5.40 12.73
CA VAL A 20 -26.14 -6.65 13.12
C VAL A 20 -26.40 -6.64 14.62
N ALA A 21 -27.55 -7.11 14.99
CA ALA A 21 -27.95 -7.39 16.37
C ALA A 21 -26.90 -8.22 17.13
N PRO A 22 -26.83 -8.13 18.47
CA PRO A 22 -25.79 -8.80 19.23
C PRO A 22 -25.77 -10.31 18.96
N ALA A 23 -24.58 -10.84 18.77
CA ALA A 23 -24.35 -12.26 18.51
C ALA A 23 -24.76 -13.11 19.74
N ALA A 24 -25.53 -14.16 19.50
CA ALA A 24 -25.83 -15.14 20.54
C ALA A 24 -24.57 -15.94 20.91
N MET A 25 -24.28 -16.10 22.20
CA MET A 25 -23.23 -17.00 22.66
C MET A 25 -23.73 -18.46 22.56
N VAL A 26 -22.98 -19.28 21.83
CA VAL A 26 -23.30 -20.73 21.70
C VAL A 26 -22.13 -21.52 22.29
N ASP A 27 -22.46 -22.51 23.06
CA ASP A 27 -21.50 -23.42 23.70
C ASP A 27 -20.90 -24.43 22.69
N ALA A 28 -19.65 -24.74 22.88
CA ALA A 28 -18.77 -25.70 22.22
C ALA A 28 -19.33 -26.60 21.10
N GLY A 29 -19.39 -26.11 19.88
CA GLY A 29 -19.77 -26.94 18.71
C GLY A 29 -19.54 -26.30 17.36
N VAL A 30 -19.25 -25.03 17.33
CA VAL A 30 -19.01 -24.26 16.09
C VAL A 30 -17.54 -23.88 15.96
N ALA A 31 -16.91 -24.30 14.87
CA ALA A 31 -15.51 -24.01 14.59
C ALA A 31 -15.34 -23.43 13.19
N ASN A 32 -14.24 -22.69 12.99
CA ASN A 32 -13.86 -22.18 11.70
C ASN A 32 -13.78 -23.32 10.65
N GLY A 33 -14.36 -23.13 9.48
CA GLY A 33 -14.42 -24.14 8.43
C GLY A 33 -15.57 -25.14 8.52
N GLN A 34 -16.30 -25.21 9.62
CA GLN A 34 -17.49 -26.09 9.72
C GLN A 34 -18.69 -25.52 8.94
N ALA A 35 -19.59 -26.42 8.55
CA ALA A 35 -20.80 -26.04 7.83
C ALA A 35 -21.72 -25.14 8.68
N CYS A 36 -22.36 -24.16 8.06
CA CYS A 36 -23.32 -23.27 8.67
C CYS A 36 -24.62 -23.15 7.84
N SER A 37 -25.68 -22.65 8.46
CA SER A 37 -27.01 -22.68 7.85
C SER A 37 -27.40 -21.39 7.11
N LYS A 38 -27.03 -20.23 7.62
CA LYS A 38 -27.48 -18.93 7.10
C LYS A 38 -26.29 -17.99 6.86
N ILE A 39 -26.09 -17.56 5.62
CA ILE A 39 -25.03 -16.60 5.25
C ILE A 39 -25.24 -15.29 6.02
N GLY A 40 -24.15 -14.74 6.56
CA GLY A 40 -24.17 -13.54 7.41
C GLY A 40 -24.53 -13.80 8.87
N GLN A 41 -24.86 -15.05 9.25
CA GLN A 41 -25.08 -15.40 10.66
C GLN A 41 -23.78 -15.22 11.44
N LEU A 42 -23.86 -14.60 12.62
CA LEU A 42 -22.73 -14.39 13.52
C LEU A 42 -22.87 -15.25 14.77
N VAL A 43 -21.77 -15.80 15.23
CA VAL A 43 -21.67 -16.58 16.46
C VAL A 43 -20.35 -16.23 17.14
N THR A 44 -20.40 -15.96 18.45
CA THR A 44 -19.21 -15.79 19.28
C THR A 44 -18.91 -17.10 19.99
N VAL A 45 -17.72 -17.65 19.77
CA VAL A 45 -17.27 -18.92 20.37
C VAL A 45 -16.17 -18.62 21.38
N LYS A 46 -16.33 -19.16 22.61
CA LYS A 46 -15.28 -19.09 23.63
C LYS A 46 -14.23 -20.17 23.37
N GLN A 47 -12.99 -19.78 23.12
CA GLN A 47 -11.86 -20.69 23.05
C GLN A 47 -10.86 -20.36 24.19
N LYS A 48 -10.79 -21.22 25.19
CA LYS A 48 -9.93 -21.10 26.39
C LYS A 48 -10.07 -19.74 27.10
N LYS A 49 -9.29 -18.73 26.79
CA LYS A 49 -9.35 -17.41 27.43
C LYS A 49 -9.78 -16.27 26.50
N LYS A 50 -10.20 -16.56 25.28
CA LYS A 50 -10.63 -15.54 24.28
C LYS A 50 -11.97 -15.91 23.68
N SER A 51 -12.74 -14.90 23.30
CA SER A 51 -13.92 -15.04 22.45
C SER A 51 -13.54 -14.79 21.02
N VAL A 52 -14.03 -15.60 20.10
CA VAL A 52 -13.79 -15.46 18.65
C VAL A 52 -15.16 -15.39 17.97
N ASP A 53 -15.35 -14.37 17.16
CA ASP A 53 -16.56 -14.22 16.37
C ASP A 53 -16.39 -14.96 15.04
N LEU A 54 -17.37 -15.82 14.74
CA LEU A 54 -17.47 -16.53 13.48
C LEU A 54 -18.66 -16.01 12.67
N GLU A 55 -18.46 -15.84 11.38
CA GLU A 55 -19.48 -15.45 10.42
C GLU A 55 -19.69 -16.56 9.40
N CYS A 56 -20.94 -16.88 9.11
CA CYS A 56 -21.30 -17.87 8.11
C CYS A 56 -21.13 -17.28 6.70
N LYS A 57 -20.17 -17.77 5.94
CA LYS A 57 -19.87 -17.33 4.57
C LYS A 57 -20.16 -18.44 3.56
N LYS A 58 -20.48 -18.01 2.33
CA LYS A 58 -20.66 -18.94 1.21
C LYS A 58 -19.34 -19.10 0.48
N GLU A 59 -18.87 -20.34 0.42
CA GLU A 59 -17.67 -20.72 -0.32
C GLU A 59 -18.02 -21.77 -1.38
N GLY A 60 -17.98 -21.38 -2.63
CA GLY A 60 -18.44 -22.24 -3.72
C GLY A 60 -19.87 -22.71 -3.51
N LYS A 61 -20.07 -24.04 -3.38
CA LYS A 61 -21.38 -24.66 -3.13
C LYS A 61 -21.70 -24.87 -1.64
N ARG A 62 -20.78 -24.54 -0.71
CA ARG A 62 -20.93 -24.78 0.74
C ARG A 62 -21.12 -23.47 1.48
N LYS A 63 -21.75 -23.53 2.67
CA LYS A 63 -21.78 -22.45 3.65
C LYS A 63 -20.94 -22.91 4.83
N VAL A 64 -19.96 -22.12 5.22
CA VAL A 64 -19.00 -22.46 6.29
C VAL A 64 -18.81 -21.32 7.25
N TRP A 65 -18.50 -21.65 8.51
CA TRP A 65 -18.12 -20.65 9.49
C TRP A 65 -16.70 -20.16 9.22
N ARG A 66 -16.52 -18.85 9.18
CA ARG A 66 -15.19 -18.19 9.11
C ARG A 66 -15.03 -17.24 10.28
N ILE A 67 -13.81 -17.18 10.81
CA ILE A 67 -13.47 -16.20 11.85
C ILE A 67 -13.72 -14.81 11.26
N ARG A 68 -14.54 -14.04 11.94
CA ARG A 68 -14.76 -12.64 11.60
C ARG A 68 -13.51 -11.87 11.97
N MET A 69 -12.82 -11.32 10.99
CA MET A 69 -11.72 -10.41 11.26
C MET A 69 -12.27 -9.17 11.97
N ALA A 70 -11.92 -9.00 13.22
CA ALA A 70 -12.00 -7.70 13.85
C ALA A 70 -10.95 -6.83 13.16
N LEU A 71 -11.34 -5.65 12.71
CA LEU A 71 -10.38 -4.59 12.42
C LEU A 71 -9.48 -4.46 13.65
N PRO A 72 -8.21 -4.15 13.53
CA PRO A 72 -7.37 -3.85 14.68
C PRO A 72 -7.97 -2.63 15.39
N GLY A 73 -8.91 -2.88 16.26
CA GLY A 73 -9.35 -1.94 17.26
C GLY A 73 -8.23 -1.88 18.28
N GLY A 74 -7.61 -0.72 18.42
CA GLY A 74 -6.73 -0.48 19.55
C GLY A 74 -7.51 -0.75 20.83
N THR A 75 -7.27 -1.88 21.46
CA THR A 75 -7.71 -2.09 22.84
C THR A 75 -6.90 -1.15 23.70
N GLY A 76 -7.59 -0.19 24.33
CA GLY A 76 -7.02 0.61 25.40
C GLY A 76 -6.44 -0.33 26.47
N GLY A 77 -5.13 -0.39 26.53
CA GLY A 77 -4.41 -1.06 27.59
C GLY A 77 -4.44 -0.16 28.81
N THR A 78 -5.16 -0.61 29.84
CA THR A 78 -4.97 -0.13 31.20
C THR A 78 -3.54 -0.37 31.63
N GLY A 79 -2.90 0.65 32.22
CA GLY A 79 -1.51 0.69 32.59
C GLY A 79 -1.00 -0.56 33.32
N GLY A 80 0.02 -1.14 32.76
CA GLY A 80 0.91 -2.08 33.38
C GLY A 80 2.33 -1.56 33.22
N THR A 81 2.95 -1.21 34.30
CA THR A 81 4.36 -0.86 34.38
C THR A 81 5.21 -2.04 33.92
N THR A 82 5.77 -1.94 32.72
CA THR A 82 6.84 -2.85 32.29
C THR A 82 8.18 -2.13 32.41
N THR A 83 9.03 -2.66 33.24
CA THR A 83 10.43 -2.29 33.37
C THR A 83 11.13 -2.41 32.02
N GLY A 84 11.58 -1.28 31.48
CA GLY A 84 12.26 -1.20 30.20
C GLY A 84 13.58 -1.98 30.20
N LYS A 85 13.81 -2.70 29.10
CA LYS A 85 15.09 -3.31 28.80
C LYS A 85 16.06 -2.22 28.30
N PRO A 86 17.33 -2.23 28.65
CA PRO A 86 18.30 -1.22 28.22
C PRO A 86 18.51 -1.31 26.70
N GLY A 87 18.11 -0.27 25.98
CA GLY A 87 18.25 -0.17 24.53
C GLY A 87 17.26 0.81 23.88
N ASP A 88 16.14 1.08 24.53
CA ASP A 88 15.24 2.15 24.09
C ASP A 88 15.70 3.46 24.73
N ALA A 89 16.40 4.28 24.00
CA ALA A 89 16.67 5.64 24.43
C ALA A 89 15.33 6.37 24.65
N PRO A 90 15.13 7.03 25.80
CA PRO A 90 13.93 7.80 26.05
C PRO A 90 13.82 8.89 24.98
N GLY A 91 12.66 8.98 24.34
CA GLY A 91 12.25 9.87 23.27
C GLY A 91 13.19 11.01 22.94
N GLY A 92 14.21 10.73 22.13
CA GLY A 92 15.05 11.76 21.57
C GLY A 92 14.23 12.58 20.58
N THR A 93 14.25 13.90 20.72
CA THR A 93 13.74 14.82 19.69
C THR A 93 14.46 14.51 18.39
N ALA A 94 13.70 14.22 17.33
CA ALA A 94 14.25 14.01 15.99
C ALA A 94 15.16 15.20 15.61
N THR A 95 16.30 14.91 14.98
CA THR A 95 17.36 15.89 14.70
C THR A 95 17.42 16.24 13.20
N ALA A 96 18.12 17.30 12.85
CA ALA A 96 18.35 17.67 11.43
C ALA A 96 19.06 16.55 10.64
N ALA A 97 19.85 15.68 11.28
CA ALA A 97 20.45 14.50 10.65
C ALA A 97 19.42 13.47 10.18
N ASP A 98 18.20 13.50 10.71
CA ASP A 98 17.11 12.60 10.29
C ASP A 98 16.55 12.97 8.91
N CYS A 99 16.80 14.17 8.41
CA CYS A 99 16.43 14.60 7.06
C CYS A 99 16.98 13.70 5.96
N ASP A 100 18.14 13.10 6.22
CA ASP A 100 18.83 12.24 5.27
C ASP A 100 18.40 10.76 5.36
N LYS A 101 17.60 10.41 6.34
CA LYS A 101 17.11 9.03 6.53
C LYS A 101 15.95 8.74 5.60
N THR A 102 15.99 7.62 4.90
CA THR A 102 14.96 7.20 3.95
C THR A 102 13.65 6.85 4.61
N ALA A 103 13.72 6.30 5.82
CA ALA A 103 12.56 6.05 6.65
C ALA A 103 12.91 6.47 8.07
N TYR A 104 12.16 7.41 8.55
CA TYR A 104 12.23 7.80 9.94
C TYR A 104 11.56 6.72 10.81
N LYS A 105 12.32 6.16 11.74
CA LYS A 105 11.72 5.40 12.85
C LYS A 105 11.12 6.41 13.81
N ALA A 106 9.87 6.81 13.60
CA ALA A 106 9.15 7.57 14.58
C ALA A 106 9.11 6.72 15.88
N THR A 107 9.85 7.10 16.89
CA THR A 107 9.59 6.63 18.22
C THR A 107 8.21 7.15 18.61
N SER A 108 7.29 6.26 18.79
CA SER A 108 5.84 6.47 18.74
C SER A 108 5.22 7.28 19.87
N THR A 109 5.94 8.04 20.65
CA THR A 109 5.45 8.55 21.93
C THR A 109 5.63 10.04 22.20
N GLY A 110 6.02 10.85 21.22
CA GLY A 110 6.18 12.27 21.44
C GLY A 110 5.31 13.13 20.51
N VAL A 111 4.47 13.94 21.06
CA VAL A 111 3.60 14.89 20.37
C VAL A 111 4.38 15.89 19.48
N ASN A 112 5.71 16.01 19.65
CA ASN A 112 6.56 17.01 19.00
C ASN A 112 7.68 16.44 18.09
N ASN A 113 7.53 15.23 17.56
CA ASN A 113 8.60 14.58 16.77
C ASN A 113 8.54 14.98 15.28
N TYR A 114 8.37 16.25 14.97
CA TYR A 114 8.52 16.78 13.63
C TYR A 114 9.97 17.12 13.34
N VAL A 115 10.47 16.69 12.16
CA VAL A 115 11.75 17.16 11.63
C VAL A 115 11.51 17.85 10.31
N GLY A 116 11.72 19.15 10.28
CA GLY A 116 11.68 19.94 9.07
C GLY A 116 13.02 19.98 8.37
N CYS A 117 13.02 19.71 7.07
CA CYS A 117 14.16 19.73 6.19
C CYS A 117 13.98 20.80 5.11
N GLU A 118 15.04 21.52 4.77
CA GLU A 118 15.04 22.53 3.72
C GLU A 118 15.92 22.04 2.56
N HIS A 119 15.43 22.21 1.34
CA HIS A 119 16.12 21.73 0.14
C HIS A 119 16.47 22.92 -0.76
N THR A 120 17.64 22.87 -1.38
CA THR A 120 18.01 23.83 -2.42
C THR A 120 17.43 23.35 -3.74
N VAL A 121 16.44 24.10 -4.24
CA VAL A 121 15.68 23.72 -5.43
C VAL A 121 15.50 24.88 -6.39
N SER A 122 15.28 24.53 -7.65
CA SER A 122 14.89 25.46 -8.71
C SER A 122 13.84 24.78 -9.58
N TYR A 123 12.70 25.43 -9.75
CA TYR A 123 11.63 24.99 -10.65
C TYR A 123 10.82 26.18 -11.16
N THR A 124 10.22 26.01 -12.32
CA THR A 124 9.31 27.02 -12.89
C THR A 124 7.97 26.97 -12.16
N GLU A 125 7.43 28.13 -11.84
CA GLU A 125 6.09 28.26 -11.29
C GLU A 125 5.02 27.93 -12.34
N LEU A 126 3.97 27.23 -11.93
CA LEU A 126 2.87 26.85 -12.80
C LEU A 126 1.99 28.06 -13.12
N SER A 127 1.86 28.36 -14.41
CA SER A 127 0.95 29.42 -14.85
C SER A 127 -0.50 29.04 -14.61
N THR A 128 -1.28 29.97 -14.07
CA THR A 128 -2.73 29.80 -13.87
C THR A 128 -3.45 29.84 -15.22
N THR A 129 -4.44 28.95 -15.40
CA THR A 129 -5.38 28.94 -16.51
C THR A 129 -6.83 29.05 -15.99
N SER A 130 -7.75 29.47 -16.82
CA SER A 130 -9.16 29.73 -16.42
C SER A 130 -10.11 28.56 -16.72
N GLY A 131 -9.59 27.42 -17.18
CA GLY A 131 -10.44 26.26 -17.53
C GLY A 131 -11.09 25.62 -16.31
N THR A 132 -12.25 25.02 -16.54
CA THR A 132 -13.04 24.34 -15.48
C THR A 132 -13.45 22.90 -15.86
N ALA A 133 -13.19 22.47 -17.10
CA ALA A 133 -13.67 21.21 -17.66
C ALA A 133 -12.52 20.28 -18.05
N VAL A 134 -12.79 18.98 -18.05
CA VAL A 134 -11.95 17.95 -18.67
C VAL A 134 -12.68 17.32 -19.86
N THR A 135 -11.93 16.72 -20.76
CA THR A 135 -12.48 15.93 -21.87
C THR A 135 -12.18 14.45 -21.70
N SER A 136 -13.09 13.59 -22.14
CA SER A 136 -12.88 12.13 -22.05
C SER A 136 -11.63 11.70 -22.81
N GLY A 137 -10.82 10.84 -22.18
CA GLY A 137 -9.57 10.34 -22.75
C GLY A 137 -8.42 11.35 -22.78
N GLN A 138 -8.58 12.52 -22.18
CA GLN A 138 -7.52 13.54 -22.10
C GLN A 138 -6.26 12.99 -21.44
N SER A 139 -5.11 13.33 -22.00
CA SER A 139 -3.81 12.99 -21.43
C SER A 139 -3.32 14.03 -20.42
N ALA A 140 -2.56 13.59 -19.42
CA ALA A 140 -1.87 14.48 -18.49
C ALA A 140 -0.82 15.32 -19.22
N VAL A 141 -0.69 16.57 -18.78
CA VAL A 141 0.29 17.53 -19.30
C VAL A 141 1.48 17.74 -18.36
N GLY A 142 1.47 17.08 -17.20
CA GLY A 142 2.54 17.14 -16.21
C GLY A 142 2.43 15.99 -15.20
N HIS A 143 3.54 15.75 -14.51
CA HIS A 143 3.64 14.65 -13.54
C HIS A 143 4.65 14.96 -12.42
N MET A 144 4.47 14.25 -11.29
CA MET A 144 5.37 14.27 -10.13
C MET A 144 5.51 12.86 -9.54
N SER A 145 6.52 12.67 -8.71
CA SER A 145 6.83 11.40 -8.04
C SER A 145 7.21 10.29 -9.01
N MET A 146 7.89 10.63 -10.10
CA MET A 146 8.34 9.71 -11.14
C MET A 146 9.81 9.99 -11.48
N PRO A 147 10.65 8.96 -11.61
CA PRO A 147 12.09 9.16 -11.83
C PRO A 147 12.43 9.85 -13.16
N GLY A 148 11.71 9.49 -14.23
CA GLY A 148 11.92 10.01 -15.57
C GLY A 148 10.70 10.77 -16.10
N GLY A 149 9.97 10.15 -17.00
CA GLY A 149 8.74 10.67 -17.58
C GLY A 149 7.53 9.81 -17.24
N VAL A 150 6.40 10.09 -17.84
CA VAL A 150 5.12 9.40 -17.55
C VAL A 150 5.20 7.88 -17.78
N ASN A 151 6.09 7.45 -18.68
CA ASN A 151 6.35 6.04 -19.02
C ASN A 151 7.85 5.70 -18.92
N GLU A 152 8.58 6.39 -18.07
CA GLU A 152 10.02 6.22 -17.93
C GLU A 152 10.38 5.81 -16.50
N SER A 153 11.24 4.82 -16.37
CA SER A 153 11.70 4.30 -15.08
C SER A 153 12.82 5.12 -14.44
N GLY A 154 13.45 6.03 -15.17
CA GLY A 154 14.62 6.77 -14.71
C GLY A 154 15.97 6.07 -14.93
N GLY A 155 15.98 4.89 -15.58
CA GLY A 155 17.19 4.16 -15.92
C GLY A 155 17.40 2.85 -15.16
N ALA A 156 18.53 2.22 -15.42
CA ALA A 156 18.82 0.86 -14.95
C ALA A 156 18.95 0.73 -13.42
N LEU A 157 19.39 1.79 -12.74
CA LEU A 157 19.61 1.82 -11.29
C LEU A 157 18.53 2.60 -10.52
N PHE A 158 17.47 3.02 -11.18
CA PHE A 158 16.31 3.65 -10.54
C PHE A 158 15.23 2.63 -10.25
N PHE A 159 15.25 2.04 -9.07
CA PHE A 159 14.22 1.10 -8.65
C PHE A 159 12.99 1.86 -8.12
N ASN A 160 11.82 1.25 -8.29
CA ASN A 160 10.58 1.79 -7.76
C ASN A 160 9.81 0.69 -7.02
N HIS A 161 9.97 0.64 -5.70
CA HIS A 161 9.37 -0.35 -4.82
C HIS A 161 9.58 -1.80 -5.31
N PRO A 162 10.86 -2.22 -5.43
CA PRO A 162 11.18 -3.60 -5.85
C PRO A 162 10.71 -4.59 -4.79
N ALA A 163 10.21 -5.74 -5.22
CA ALA A 163 9.53 -6.67 -4.32
C ALA A 163 10.26 -8.00 -4.13
N GLY A 164 10.28 -8.87 -5.11
CA GLY A 164 10.92 -10.18 -5.01
C GLY A 164 12.37 -10.17 -5.49
N MET A 165 13.18 -11.07 -4.95
CA MET A 165 14.59 -11.27 -5.34
C MET A 165 14.92 -12.75 -5.38
N ALA A 166 15.64 -13.19 -6.42
CA ALA A 166 16.08 -14.59 -6.55
C ALA A 166 17.50 -14.71 -7.06
N THR A 167 18.12 -15.86 -6.74
CA THR A 167 19.46 -16.23 -7.18
C THR A 167 19.55 -17.73 -7.44
N ASP A 168 20.46 -18.12 -8.33
CA ASP A 168 20.93 -19.49 -8.53
C ASP A 168 22.33 -19.73 -7.96
N GLY A 169 22.80 -18.81 -7.11
CA GLY A 169 24.15 -18.86 -6.54
C GLY A 169 25.21 -18.09 -7.33
N THR A 170 24.88 -17.60 -8.52
CA THR A 170 25.78 -16.80 -9.38
C THR A 170 25.12 -15.49 -9.85
N ARG A 171 23.90 -15.63 -10.36
CA ARG A 171 23.08 -14.54 -10.89
C ARG A 171 22.21 -13.96 -9.79
N LEU A 172 21.85 -12.69 -9.95
CA LEU A 172 20.85 -12.04 -9.11
C LEU A 172 19.77 -11.42 -9.99
N ALA A 173 18.51 -11.60 -9.63
CA ALA A 173 17.39 -10.95 -10.27
C ALA A 173 16.46 -10.31 -9.26
N ILE A 174 15.83 -9.17 -9.61
CA ILE A 174 14.81 -8.50 -8.80
C ILE A 174 13.56 -8.18 -9.62
N ALA A 175 12.40 -8.26 -8.99
CA ALA A 175 11.16 -7.73 -9.52
C ALA A 175 11.06 -6.23 -9.14
N ASP A 176 11.37 -5.34 -10.07
CA ASP A 176 11.23 -3.90 -9.92
C ASP A 176 9.77 -3.49 -10.21
N ARG A 177 8.94 -3.73 -9.19
CA ARG A 177 7.48 -3.89 -9.26
C ARG A 177 6.77 -2.73 -9.93
N ASN A 178 6.95 -1.50 -9.45
CA ASN A 178 6.24 -0.33 -9.97
C ASN A 178 6.81 0.15 -11.31
N ASN A 179 7.96 -0.36 -11.71
CA ASN A 179 8.51 -0.16 -13.06
C ASN A 179 8.15 -1.30 -14.03
N ASN A 180 7.28 -2.25 -13.62
CA ASN A 180 6.78 -3.33 -14.48
C ASN A 180 7.88 -4.11 -15.18
N ARG A 181 8.96 -4.44 -14.46
CA ARG A 181 10.15 -5.09 -15.03
C ARG A 181 10.84 -6.03 -14.06
N VAL A 182 11.63 -6.94 -14.61
CA VAL A 182 12.63 -7.72 -13.88
C VAL A 182 14.01 -7.24 -14.30
N LEU A 183 14.88 -6.96 -13.34
CA LEU A 183 16.27 -6.58 -13.56
C LEU A 183 17.19 -7.75 -13.21
N ILE A 184 18.16 -8.07 -14.06
CA ILE A 184 19.04 -9.23 -13.92
C ILE A 184 20.50 -8.82 -14.00
N TRP A 185 21.27 -9.24 -13.02
CA TRP A 185 22.72 -9.28 -13.02
C TRP A 185 23.18 -10.70 -13.34
N THR A 186 23.87 -10.90 -14.44
CA THR A 186 24.43 -12.19 -14.84
C THR A 186 25.58 -12.64 -13.93
N THR A 187 26.17 -11.73 -13.21
CA THR A 187 27.04 -11.92 -12.05
C THR A 187 26.59 -10.97 -10.97
N ALA A 188 26.32 -11.48 -9.78
CA ALA A 188 25.78 -10.69 -8.68
C ALA A 188 26.66 -9.49 -8.35
N PRO A 189 26.08 -8.28 -8.17
CA PRO A 189 26.82 -7.04 -8.00
C PRO A 189 27.58 -7.01 -6.67
N THR A 190 28.73 -6.34 -6.67
CA THR A 190 29.55 -6.09 -5.46
C THR A 190 29.61 -4.61 -5.11
N GLY A 191 28.76 -3.79 -5.73
CA GLY A 191 28.67 -2.34 -5.60
C GLY A 191 27.52 -1.83 -6.45
N ASN A 192 27.40 -0.52 -6.61
CA ASN A 192 26.34 0.13 -7.38
C ASN A 192 26.51 -0.08 -8.90
N THR A 193 26.36 -1.31 -9.36
CA THR A 193 26.56 -1.75 -10.73
C THR A 193 25.22 -1.96 -11.42
N ALA A 194 25.06 -1.47 -12.66
CA ALA A 194 23.84 -1.65 -13.43
C ALA A 194 23.59 -3.13 -13.78
N PRO A 195 22.31 -3.56 -13.83
CA PRO A 195 21.95 -4.88 -14.33
C PRO A 195 22.30 -5.06 -15.83
N ASN A 196 22.47 -6.31 -16.23
CA ASN A 196 22.83 -6.65 -17.61
C ASN A 196 21.61 -6.79 -18.52
N ILE A 197 20.48 -7.27 -17.97
CA ILE A 197 19.28 -7.64 -18.71
C ILE A 197 18.05 -7.04 -18.01
N VAL A 198 17.09 -6.58 -18.81
CA VAL A 198 15.75 -6.21 -18.35
C VAL A 198 14.69 -7.05 -19.05
N LEU A 199 13.74 -7.61 -18.30
CA LEU A 199 12.57 -8.31 -18.84
C LEU A 199 11.30 -7.51 -18.51
N GLY A 200 10.27 -7.71 -19.30
CA GLY A 200 9.00 -6.97 -19.17
C GLY A 200 9.02 -5.59 -19.84
N GLN A 201 10.21 -5.14 -20.28
CA GLN A 201 10.44 -3.86 -20.95
C GLN A 201 11.42 -4.05 -22.11
N PRO A 202 11.30 -3.23 -23.18
CA PRO A 202 12.25 -3.28 -24.31
C PRO A 202 13.65 -2.75 -23.94
N ASN A 203 13.76 -1.93 -22.90
CA ASN A 203 15.01 -1.35 -22.42
C ASN A 203 14.90 -0.87 -20.96
N PHE A 204 15.99 -0.40 -20.38
CA PHE A 204 16.06 0.04 -18.98
C PHE A 204 15.35 1.36 -18.67
N ASN A 205 14.91 2.12 -19.65
CA ASN A 205 14.32 3.44 -19.42
C ASN A 205 12.79 3.43 -19.43
N THR A 206 12.15 2.37 -19.94
CA THR A 206 10.70 2.26 -20.00
C THR A 206 10.11 1.55 -18.80
N ASN A 207 8.82 1.79 -18.51
CA ASN A 207 8.08 1.13 -17.43
C ASN A 207 6.60 0.88 -17.77
N ASN A 208 6.25 0.77 -19.06
CA ASN A 208 4.88 0.47 -19.46
C ASN A 208 4.43 -0.88 -18.90
N SER A 209 3.21 -0.94 -18.42
CA SER A 209 2.56 -2.21 -18.13
C SER A 209 2.01 -2.83 -19.41
N GLY A 210 2.04 -4.16 -19.50
CA GLY A 210 1.49 -4.88 -20.63
C GLY A 210 1.23 -6.34 -20.31
N SER A 211 0.63 -7.08 -21.26
CA SER A 211 0.19 -8.48 -21.07
C SER A 211 0.76 -9.45 -22.10
N ALA A 212 1.60 -9.01 -23.04
CA ALA A 212 2.31 -9.91 -23.94
C ALA A 212 3.34 -10.78 -23.18
N LEU A 213 3.91 -11.80 -23.81
CA LEU A 213 4.90 -12.68 -23.17
C LEU A 213 6.22 -11.98 -22.82
N ASN A 214 6.50 -10.85 -23.42
CA ASN A 214 7.66 -10.00 -23.12
C ASN A 214 7.30 -8.73 -22.33
N GLU A 215 6.09 -8.69 -21.76
CA GLU A 215 5.59 -7.57 -20.95
C GLU A 215 5.18 -8.06 -19.56
N LEU A 216 5.23 -7.16 -18.59
CA LEU A 216 4.85 -7.41 -17.21
C LEU A 216 3.88 -6.32 -16.72
N ASN A 217 3.09 -6.65 -15.73
CA ASN A 217 2.22 -5.73 -15.03
C ASN A 217 2.28 -5.99 -13.53
N TRP A 218 3.11 -5.20 -12.82
CA TRP A 218 3.29 -5.27 -11.40
C TRP A 218 3.82 -6.62 -10.90
N PRO A 219 5.02 -7.07 -11.39
CA PRO A 219 5.62 -8.31 -10.92
C PRO A 219 5.93 -8.25 -9.43
N SER A 220 5.59 -9.28 -8.68
CA SER A 220 5.70 -9.29 -7.21
C SER A 220 6.82 -10.15 -6.68
N ASP A 221 7.12 -11.25 -7.35
CA ASP A 221 8.11 -12.22 -6.91
C ASP A 221 8.68 -12.98 -8.11
N LEU A 222 9.84 -13.60 -7.90
CA LEU A 222 10.49 -14.42 -8.90
C LEU A 222 11.31 -15.53 -8.27
N SER A 223 11.53 -16.60 -9.02
CA SER A 223 12.32 -17.76 -8.60
C SER A 223 13.22 -18.24 -9.72
N ILE A 224 14.47 -18.53 -9.39
CA ILE A 224 15.45 -19.10 -10.33
C ILE A 224 15.82 -20.49 -9.85
N SER A 225 15.54 -21.52 -10.67
CA SER A 225 15.99 -22.88 -10.37
C SER A 225 17.49 -23.06 -10.58
N ALA A 226 18.08 -24.08 -9.97
CA ALA A 226 19.49 -24.44 -10.20
C ALA A 226 19.81 -24.73 -11.68
N GLY A 227 18.83 -25.20 -12.46
CA GLY A 227 18.95 -25.38 -13.90
C GLY A 227 18.81 -24.12 -14.75
N GLY A 228 18.58 -22.96 -14.12
CA GLY A 228 18.44 -21.68 -14.80
C GLY A 228 17.02 -21.37 -15.32
N MET A 229 15.99 -22.12 -14.95
CA MET A 229 14.62 -21.73 -15.23
C MET A 229 14.27 -20.52 -14.36
N LEU A 230 13.67 -19.48 -14.97
CA LEU A 230 13.15 -18.32 -14.29
C LEU A 230 11.63 -18.34 -14.31
N ALA A 231 10.99 -18.19 -13.16
CA ALA A 231 9.55 -17.97 -13.02
C ALA A 231 9.28 -16.60 -12.38
N VAL A 232 8.28 -15.88 -12.88
CA VAL A 232 7.91 -14.54 -12.40
C VAL A 232 6.41 -14.46 -12.14
N ALA A 233 6.02 -14.07 -10.93
CA ALA A 233 4.64 -13.78 -10.58
C ALA A 233 4.23 -12.44 -11.17
N ASP A 234 3.48 -12.46 -12.26
CA ASP A 234 2.97 -11.30 -13.00
C ASP A 234 1.55 -10.94 -12.49
N SER A 235 1.52 -10.29 -11.32
CA SER A 235 0.37 -10.26 -10.41
C SER A 235 -0.87 -9.65 -11.01
N ASN A 236 -0.76 -8.48 -11.65
CA ASN A 236 -1.93 -7.81 -12.23
C ASN A 236 -2.44 -8.48 -13.50
N ASN A 237 -1.61 -9.30 -14.14
CA ASN A 237 -2.02 -10.12 -15.26
C ASN A 237 -2.55 -11.50 -14.83
N GLN A 238 -2.61 -11.77 -13.52
CA GLN A 238 -3.17 -13.02 -12.97
C GLN A 238 -2.47 -14.29 -13.48
N ARG A 239 -1.14 -14.22 -13.70
CA ARG A 239 -0.38 -15.29 -14.34
C ARG A 239 1.03 -15.43 -13.75
N VAL A 240 1.68 -16.54 -14.08
CA VAL A 240 3.12 -16.73 -13.92
C VAL A 240 3.75 -16.83 -15.30
N LEU A 241 4.78 -16.03 -15.56
CA LEU A 241 5.62 -16.16 -16.76
C LEU A 241 6.83 -17.04 -16.45
N ILE A 242 7.18 -17.93 -17.39
CA ILE A 242 8.30 -18.89 -17.23
C ILE A 242 9.22 -18.81 -18.44
N TRP A 243 10.51 -18.61 -18.19
CA TRP A 243 11.61 -18.83 -19.12
C TRP A 243 12.25 -20.16 -18.77
N ARG A 244 12.13 -21.16 -19.66
CA ARG A 244 12.66 -22.53 -19.44
C ARG A 244 14.18 -22.56 -19.41
N THR A 245 14.79 -21.69 -20.19
CA THR A 245 16.22 -21.40 -20.15
C THR A 245 16.41 -19.96 -19.69
N PHE A 246 17.46 -19.72 -18.92
CA PHE A 246 17.69 -18.40 -18.37
C PHE A 246 17.81 -17.35 -19.48
N PRO A 247 17.08 -16.23 -19.40
CA PRO A 247 17.08 -15.21 -20.43
C PRO A 247 18.47 -14.56 -20.58
N THR A 248 18.85 -14.31 -21.83
CA THR A 248 20.18 -13.79 -22.19
C THR A 248 20.14 -12.39 -22.84
N THR A 249 18.94 -11.92 -23.18
CA THR A 249 18.74 -10.61 -23.85
C THR A 249 17.61 -9.82 -23.20
N SER A 250 17.73 -8.50 -23.21
CA SER A 250 16.66 -7.61 -22.75
C SER A 250 15.42 -7.74 -23.64
N GLY A 251 14.23 -7.65 -23.02
CA GLY A 251 12.96 -7.78 -23.72
C GLY A 251 12.64 -9.19 -24.20
N GLN A 252 13.43 -10.21 -23.83
CA GLN A 252 13.16 -11.60 -24.20
C GLN A 252 11.80 -12.06 -23.69
N ALA A 253 10.98 -12.57 -24.61
CA ALA A 253 9.68 -13.13 -24.26
C ALA A 253 9.80 -14.39 -23.39
N ALA A 254 8.85 -14.61 -22.51
CA ALA A 254 8.72 -15.87 -21.79
C ALA A 254 8.33 -17.02 -22.75
N ASP A 255 8.79 -18.23 -22.43
CA ASP A 255 8.41 -19.43 -23.16
C ASP A 255 7.00 -19.89 -22.83
N LEU A 256 6.51 -19.53 -21.64
CA LEU A 256 5.27 -20.06 -21.10
C LEU A 256 4.57 -19.02 -20.20
N SER A 257 3.25 -18.96 -20.32
CA SER A 257 2.35 -18.24 -19.41
C SER A 257 1.40 -19.21 -18.74
N VAL A 258 1.48 -19.35 -17.42
CA VAL A 258 0.52 -20.13 -16.62
C VAL A 258 -0.57 -19.19 -16.13
N ASP A 259 -1.77 -19.29 -16.69
CA ASP A 259 -2.93 -18.47 -16.31
C ASP A 259 -3.59 -19.05 -15.05
N LEU A 260 -3.75 -18.21 -14.06
CA LEU A 260 -4.31 -18.58 -12.74
C LEU A 260 -5.80 -18.26 -12.62
N GLY A 261 -6.34 -17.54 -13.58
CA GLY A 261 -7.72 -17.04 -13.59
C GLY A 261 -7.93 -15.81 -12.71
N GLY A 262 -8.99 -15.07 -13.00
CA GLY A 262 -9.35 -13.86 -12.25
C GLY A 262 -9.58 -14.14 -10.77
N GLY A 263 -9.19 -13.18 -9.92
CA GLY A 263 -9.26 -13.30 -8.47
C GLY A 263 -8.16 -14.15 -7.86
N SER A 264 -7.05 -14.35 -8.58
CA SER A 264 -5.88 -15.06 -8.08
C SER A 264 -4.85 -14.13 -7.47
N TRP A 265 -4.48 -13.09 -8.21
CA TRP A 265 -3.46 -12.12 -7.87
C TRP A 265 -2.22 -12.79 -7.27
N PRO A 266 -1.43 -13.54 -8.08
CA PRO A 266 -0.26 -14.25 -7.60
C PRO A 266 0.74 -13.27 -6.99
N TRP A 267 1.22 -13.57 -5.78
CA TRP A 267 2.26 -12.77 -5.16
C TRP A 267 3.58 -13.52 -5.12
N GLY A 268 3.60 -14.71 -4.55
CA GLY A 268 4.77 -15.53 -4.43
C GLY A 268 4.85 -16.61 -5.51
N VAL A 269 6.07 -16.91 -5.95
CA VAL A 269 6.36 -18.00 -6.88
C VAL A 269 7.66 -18.72 -6.50
N TRP A 270 7.65 -20.03 -6.59
CA TRP A 270 8.84 -20.86 -6.40
C TRP A 270 8.88 -21.98 -7.43
N THR A 271 10.09 -22.31 -7.91
CA THR A 271 10.35 -23.45 -8.79
C THR A 271 11.72 -24.07 -8.54
N ASP A 272 11.80 -25.41 -8.63
CA ASP A 272 13.06 -26.17 -8.70
C ASP A 272 13.46 -26.51 -10.16
N GLY A 273 12.68 -26.05 -11.14
CA GLY A 273 12.81 -26.38 -12.55
C GLY A 273 11.92 -27.56 -12.99
N THR A 274 11.35 -28.29 -12.06
CA THR A 274 10.39 -29.37 -12.29
C THR A 274 9.02 -29.03 -11.74
N LYS A 275 8.96 -28.57 -10.51
CA LYS A 275 7.76 -28.16 -9.78
C LYS A 275 7.56 -26.66 -9.87
N LEU A 276 6.30 -26.24 -9.72
CA LEU A 276 5.91 -24.85 -9.57
C LEU A 276 4.99 -24.72 -8.37
N MET A 277 5.26 -23.75 -7.49
CA MET A 277 4.38 -23.37 -6.39
C MET A 277 4.05 -21.89 -6.53
N VAL A 278 2.77 -21.52 -6.34
CA VAL A 278 2.29 -20.16 -6.49
C VAL A 278 1.32 -19.82 -5.36
N SER A 279 1.62 -18.77 -4.60
CA SER A 279 0.67 -18.20 -3.64
C SER A 279 -0.31 -17.28 -4.34
N ARG A 280 -1.62 -17.48 -4.13
CA ARG A 280 -2.68 -16.65 -4.68
C ARG A 280 -3.28 -15.79 -3.58
N THR A 281 -2.83 -14.57 -3.51
CA THR A 281 -3.17 -13.65 -2.42
C THR A 281 -4.67 -13.37 -2.28
N GLU A 282 -5.35 -13.13 -3.41
CA GLU A 282 -6.79 -12.82 -3.40
C GLU A 282 -7.64 -14.08 -3.13
N ALA A 283 -7.19 -15.23 -3.59
CA ALA A 283 -7.84 -16.50 -3.34
C ALA A 283 -7.58 -17.03 -1.93
N GLY A 284 -6.48 -16.64 -1.29
CA GLY A 284 -6.07 -17.09 0.04
C GLY A 284 -5.53 -18.52 0.06
N ASP A 285 -4.98 -19.01 -1.06
CA ASP A 285 -4.53 -20.39 -1.20
C ASP A 285 -3.19 -20.50 -1.96
N ILE A 286 -2.69 -21.72 -2.11
CA ILE A 286 -1.45 -22.03 -2.79
C ILE A 286 -1.72 -23.10 -3.84
N LYS A 287 -1.34 -22.84 -5.10
CA LYS A 287 -1.36 -23.84 -6.16
C LYS A 287 0.01 -24.51 -6.33
N VAL A 288 0.00 -25.82 -6.51
CA VAL A 288 1.21 -26.61 -6.73
C VAL A 288 1.05 -27.47 -7.99
N TRP A 289 2.03 -27.35 -8.87
CA TRP A 289 2.21 -28.25 -10.02
C TRP A 289 3.45 -29.13 -9.75
N ASN A 290 3.26 -30.44 -9.71
CA ASN A 290 4.36 -31.40 -9.56
C ASN A 290 5.26 -31.46 -10.82
N THR A 291 4.73 -30.95 -11.92
CA THR A 291 5.46 -30.81 -13.18
C THR A 291 5.08 -29.50 -13.84
N ILE A 292 6.06 -28.71 -14.26
CA ILE A 292 5.84 -27.45 -15.00
C ILE A 292 4.91 -27.71 -16.18
N PRO A 293 3.84 -26.92 -16.37
CA PRO A 293 2.94 -27.05 -17.51
C PRO A 293 3.67 -27.06 -18.85
N ALA A 294 3.22 -27.91 -19.77
CA ALA A 294 3.85 -28.05 -21.09
C ALA A 294 3.51 -26.89 -22.03
N SER A 295 2.32 -26.29 -21.88
CA SER A 295 1.79 -25.24 -22.76
C SER A 295 1.23 -24.08 -21.95
N SER A 296 1.16 -22.90 -22.59
CA SER A 296 0.55 -21.68 -22.03
C SER A 296 -0.96 -21.84 -21.88
N GLY A 297 -1.51 -21.08 -20.92
CA GLY A 297 -2.93 -20.98 -20.64
C GLY A 297 -3.33 -21.46 -19.26
N ALA A 298 -4.62 -21.63 -19.05
CA ALA A 298 -5.19 -22.12 -17.81
C ALA A 298 -4.93 -23.63 -17.66
N THR A 299 -3.95 -23.98 -16.85
CA THR A 299 -3.58 -25.38 -16.56
C THR A 299 -3.98 -25.75 -15.14
N ALA A 300 -4.56 -26.93 -14.97
CA ALA A 300 -4.91 -27.43 -13.64
C ALA A 300 -3.65 -27.67 -12.81
N ALA A 301 -3.63 -27.13 -11.59
CA ALA A 301 -2.62 -27.48 -10.61
C ALA A 301 -2.74 -28.98 -10.23
N SER A 302 -1.63 -29.61 -9.85
CA SER A 302 -1.67 -30.97 -9.32
C SER A 302 -2.52 -31.03 -8.05
N PHE A 303 -2.44 -30.00 -7.21
CA PHE A 303 -3.30 -29.79 -6.06
C PHE A 303 -3.28 -28.32 -5.62
N THR A 304 -4.24 -27.96 -4.77
CA THR A 304 -4.32 -26.65 -4.12
C THR A 304 -4.32 -26.87 -2.61
N ILE A 305 -3.49 -26.12 -1.89
CA ILE A 305 -3.43 -26.10 -0.44
C ILE A 305 -4.21 -24.88 0.04
N ASP A 306 -5.19 -25.06 0.91
CA ASP A 306 -6.02 -24.01 1.52
C ASP A 306 -5.96 -24.16 3.04
N PRO A 307 -4.89 -23.72 3.71
CA PRO A 307 -4.76 -23.89 5.15
C PRO A 307 -5.78 -23.04 5.90
N PRO A 308 -6.39 -23.55 6.98
CA PRO A 308 -7.46 -22.86 7.70
C PRO A 308 -7.07 -21.49 8.30
N LEU A 309 -5.77 -21.29 8.53
CA LEU A 309 -5.24 -20.06 9.14
C LEU A 309 -4.59 -19.11 8.13
N MET A 310 -4.60 -19.45 6.85
CA MET A 310 -4.05 -18.62 5.79
C MET A 310 -5.04 -17.52 5.40
N GLY A 311 -4.56 -16.30 5.29
CA GLY A 311 -5.35 -15.14 4.90
C GLY A 311 -4.97 -14.63 3.51
N THR A 312 -3.86 -13.90 3.43
CA THR A 312 -3.36 -13.34 2.15
C THR A 312 -1.90 -13.74 1.95
N PRO A 313 -1.66 -14.95 1.43
CA PRO A 313 -0.31 -15.48 1.24
C PRO A 313 0.51 -14.58 0.31
N ARG A 314 1.80 -14.45 0.64
CA ARG A 314 2.79 -13.60 -0.01
C ARG A 314 3.91 -14.43 -0.63
N GLN A 315 5.15 -13.91 -0.60
CA GLN A 315 6.32 -14.56 -1.18
C GLN A 315 6.55 -15.96 -0.62
N ILE A 316 7.24 -16.77 -1.40
CA ILE A 316 7.57 -18.16 -1.09
C ILE A 316 9.08 -18.31 -1.01
N ALA A 317 9.61 -18.73 0.13
CA ALA A 317 10.97 -19.20 0.28
C ALA A 317 10.99 -20.73 0.44
N SER A 318 11.83 -21.42 -0.34
CA SER A 318 11.97 -22.88 -0.24
C SER A 318 13.34 -23.34 -0.72
N ASP A 319 13.88 -24.37 -0.08
CA ASP A 319 15.05 -25.12 -0.51
C ASP A 319 14.68 -26.41 -1.29
N GLY A 320 13.40 -26.57 -1.63
CA GLY A 320 12.84 -27.76 -2.26
C GLY A 320 12.44 -28.87 -1.29
N THR A 321 12.82 -28.74 -0.02
CA THR A 321 12.44 -29.68 1.06
C THR A 321 11.58 -29.03 2.12
N LYS A 322 11.81 -27.78 2.43
CA LYS A 322 11.09 -26.96 3.41
C LYS A 322 10.51 -25.73 2.74
N VAL A 323 9.45 -25.17 3.31
CA VAL A 323 8.77 -24.02 2.74
C VAL A 323 8.40 -23.01 3.82
N ILE A 324 8.62 -21.72 3.54
CA ILE A 324 8.13 -20.58 4.31
C ILE A 324 7.30 -19.72 3.36
N ILE A 325 6.06 -19.42 3.74
CA ILE A 325 5.16 -18.53 2.97
C ILE A 325 4.69 -17.41 3.87
N GLY A 326 5.01 -16.19 3.49
CA GLY A 326 4.53 -14.98 4.17
C GLY A 326 3.02 -14.85 4.12
N ASP A 327 2.42 -14.27 5.16
CA ASP A 327 0.99 -13.99 5.24
C ASP A 327 0.73 -12.64 5.92
N GLU A 328 0.13 -11.70 5.21
CA GLU A 328 -0.13 -10.36 5.73
C GLU A 328 -1.39 -10.29 6.58
N ASN A 329 -2.39 -11.11 6.28
CA ASN A 329 -3.67 -11.11 6.98
C ASN A 329 -4.00 -12.51 7.52
N SER A 330 -3.01 -13.16 8.11
CA SER A 330 -3.16 -14.47 8.72
C SER A 330 -4.30 -14.51 9.74
N LEU A 331 -4.99 -15.61 9.76
CA LEU A 331 -6.01 -15.95 10.75
C LEU A 331 -5.41 -16.65 11.99
N SER A 332 -4.08 -16.65 12.12
CA SER A 332 -3.38 -17.23 13.25
C SER A 332 -3.71 -16.52 14.56
N PRO A 333 -3.95 -17.26 15.67
CA PRO A 333 -4.14 -16.67 16.97
C PRO A 333 -2.89 -15.98 17.54
N LEU A 334 -1.71 -16.22 16.94
CA LEU A 334 -0.47 -15.56 17.31
C LEU A 334 -0.39 -14.11 16.80
N GLY A 335 -1.02 -13.83 15.67
CA GLY A 335 -1.05 -12.50 15.04
C GLY A 335 -1.54 -12.57 13.60
N ASN A 336 -1.87 -11.41 13.04
CA ASN A 336 -2.39 -11.31 11.68
C ASN A 336 -1.32 -11.11 10.60
N ARG A 337 -0.05 -11.07 10.97
CA ARG A 337 1.12 -10.99 10.07
C ARG A 337 2.20 -11.93 10.54
N GLY A 338 2.81 -12.65 9.61
CA GLY A 338 3.83 -13.63 9.91
C GLY A 338 4.01 -14.58 8.74
N SER A 339 4.42 -15.81 8.99
CA SER A 339 4.64 -16.78 7.92
C SER A 339 4.22 -18.19 8.32
N HIS A 340 3.65 -18.91 7.38
CA HIS A 340 3.37 -20.34 7.50
C HIS A 340 4.60 -21.15 7.12
N VAL A 341 4.91 -22.18 7.90
CA VAL A 341 6.12 -22.99 7.73
C VAL A 341 5.77 -24.47 7.57
N TRP A 342 6.35 -25.08 6.56
CA TRP A 342 6.33 -26.54 6.32
C TRP A 342 7.73 -27.09 6.49
N LEU A 343 7.88 -28.09 7.35
CA LEU A 343 9.14 -28.82 7.59
C LEU A 343 9.45 -29.83 6.47
N THR A 344 8.42 -30.16 5.71
CA THR A 344 8.54 -31.00 4.51
C THR A 344 7.75 -30.36 3.37
N PHE A 345 8.29 -30.44 2.15
CA PHE A 345 7.63 -29.88 0.98
C PHE A 345 6.23 -30.48 0.80
N PRO A 346 5.18 -29.67 0.63
CA PRO A 346 3.80 -30.14 0.49
C PRO A 346 3.62 -31.08 -0.71
N THR A 347 2.92 -32.19 -0.50
CA THR A 347 2.69 -33.22 -1.53
C THR A 347 1.24 -33.44 -1.89
N SER A 348 0.31 -32.83 -1.16
CA SER A 348 -1.14 -32.94 -1.38
C SER A 348 -1.89 -31.72 -0.87
N SER A 349 -3.17 -31.65 -1.22
CA SER A 349 -4.09 -30.62 -0.70
C SER A 349 -4.33 -30.68 0.82
N ALA A 350 -3.99 -31.78 1.46
CA ALA A 350 -4.10 -31.97 2.91
C ALA A 350 -2.84 -31.53 3.67
N SER A 351 -1.79 -31.08 2.98
CA SER A 351 -0.52 -30.66 3.57
C SER A 351 -0.69 -29.30 4.28
N ASN A 352 -1.02 -29.31 5.54
CA ASN A 352 -1.09 -28.08 6.36
C ASN A 352 0.32 -27.64 6.79
N PRO A 353 0.52 -26.34 7.11
CA PRO A 353 1.76 -25.88 7.73
C PRO A 353 1.96 -26.53 9.10
N ASP A 354 3.20 -26.85 9.44
CA ASP A 354 3.55 -27.44 10.74
C ASP A 354 3.40 -26.40 11.87
N PHE A 355 3.71 -25.13 11.57
CA PHE A 355 3.51 -24.04 12.51
C PHE A 355 3.43 -22.69 11.81
N PHE A 356 2.97 -21.68 12.57
CA PHE A 356 3.00 -20.26 12.17
C PHE A 356 4.15 -19.56 12.87
N MET A 357 4.99 -18.88 12.11
CA MET A 357 6.18 -18.18 12.57
C MET A 357 5.87 -16.70 12.78
N LEU A 358 6.07 -16.21 14.01
CA LEU A 358 5.91 -14.82 14.40
C LEU A 358 6.83 -14.48 15.55
N PHE A 359 7.92 -13.80 15.29
CA PHE A 359 8.93 -13.39 16.27
C PHE A 359 9.49 -12.00 15.92
N GLY A 360 10.63 -11.62 16.51
CA GLY A 360 11.34 -10.38 16.22
C GLY A 360 10.81 -9.17 16.98
N ARG A 361 11.41 -8.01 16.68
CA ARG A 361 11.21 -6.76 17.41
C ARG A 361 9.82 -6.16 17.20
N ASP A 362 9.27 -6.29 16.01
CA ASP A 362 7.98 -5.72 15.65
C ASP A 362 7.09 -6.78 15.00
N LYS A 363 6.46 -7.58 15.86
CA LYS A 363 5.64 -8.73 15.48
C LYS A 363 4.44 -8.41 14.57
N ASN A 364 4.13 -7.13 14.33
CA ASN A 364 3.02 -6.70 13.51
C ASN A 364 3.45 -5.89 12.28
N ALA A 365 4.76 -5.77 12.01
CA ALA A 365 5.26 -4.91 10.94
C ALA A 365 5.12 -5.52 9.53
N GLY A 366 5.08 -6.85 9.40
CA GLY A 366 5.00 -7.52 8.11
C GLY A 366 5.10 -9.04 8.25
N TRP A 367 5.22 -9.70 7.13
CA TRP A 367 5.53 -11.13 7.01
C TRP A 367 7.02 -11.33 6.76
N TYR A 368 7.51 -12.56 6.99
CA TYR A 368 8.88 -12.93 6.72
C TYR A 368 9.00 -13.50 5.30
N ASN A 369 10.00 -13.04 4.59
CA ASN A 369 10.43 -13.61 3.32
C ASN A 369 11.96 -13.59 3.22
N GLY A 370 12.55 -14.45 2.39
CA GLY A 370 13.98 -14.46 2.20
C GLY A 370 14.54 -15.78 1.67
N HIS A 371 15.73 -16.15 2.16
CA HIS A 371 16.54 -17.22 1.63
C HIS A 371 16.70 -18.36 2.62
N ILE A 372 16.62 -19.59 2.12
CA ILE A 372 16.85 -20.82 2.87
C ILE A 372 17.99 -21.60 2.17
N ASP A 373 19.03 -21.95 2.91
CA ASP A 373 20.08 -22.85 2.46
C ASP A 373 20.61 -23.75 3.59
N ALA A 374 21.62 -24.57 3.30
CA ALA A 374 22.22 -25.47 4.27
C ALA A 374 22.89 -24.75 5.47
N THR A 375 23.12 -23.45 5.39
CA THR A 375 23.78 -22.65 6.44
C THR A 375 22.81 -21.90 7.33
N GLY A 376 21.51 -21.92 7.01
CA GLY A 376 20.47 -21.30 7.80
C GLY A 376 19.33 -20.71 7.01
N VAL A 377 18.59 -19.86 7.69
CA VAL A 377 17.44 -19.10 7.17
C VAL A 377 17.71 -17.61 7.38
N TYR A 378 17.56 -16.86 6.31
CA TYR A 378 17.82 -15.42 6.25
C TYR A 378 16.54 -14.73 5.84
N LEU A 379 15.88 -14.07 6.79
CA LEU A 379 14.53 -13.53 6.59
C LEU A 379 14.54 -12.01 6.73
N LEU A 380 13.78 -11.35 5.91
CA LEU A 380 13.49 -9.95 6.05
C LEU A 380 12.04 -9.75 6.51
N GLN A 381 11.90 -9.03 7.59
CA GLN A 381 10.64 -8.46 8.00
C GLN A 381 10.84 -6.93 8.09
N ARG A 382 11.37 -6.46 9.19
CA ARG A 382 11.82 -5.09 9.41
C ARG A 382 13.33 -5.00 9.57
N ASP A 383 13.88 -6.02 10.20
CA ASP A 383 15.30 -6.27 10.35
C ASP A 383 15.65 -7.53 9.56
N LEU A 384 16.91 -7.71 9.19
CA LEU A 384 17.37 -8.97 8.64
C LEU A 384 17.52 -9.96 9.80
N GLU A 385 16.64 -10.95 9.83
CA GLU A 385 16.61 -11.99 10.87
C GLU A 385 17.41 -13.20 10.40
N ILE A 386 18.40 -13.60 11.16
CA ILE A 386 19.28 -14.72 10.84
C ILE A 386 19.04 -15.85 11.82
N LEU A 387 18.66 -17.00 11.30
CA LEU A 387 18.54 -18.28 12.00
C LEU A 387 19.55 -19.25 11.39
N ARG A 388 20.54 -19.70 12.16
CA ARG A 388 21.63 -20.58 11.67
C ARG A 388 21.16 -22.02 11.42
N THR A 389 19.98 -22.34 11.95
CA THR A 389 19.31 -23.62 11.69
C THR A 389 17.86 -23.36 11.32
N PHE A 390 17.30 -24.21 10.46
CA PHE A 390 15.88 -24.09 10.11
C PHE A 390 15.03 -24.36 11.36
N PRO A 391 14.11 -23.45 11.73
CA PRO A 391 13.32 -23.60 12.95
C PRO A 391 12.32 -24.76 12.80
N THR A 392 12.17 -25.56 13.86
CA THR A 392 11.17 -26.65 13.94
C THR A 392 9.91 -26.28 14.71
N ALA A 393 9.87 -25.07 15.24
CA ALA A 393 8.71 -24.45 15.91
C ALA A 393 8.87 -22.94 15.84
N ASN A 394 7.81 -22.18 16.20
CA ASN A 394 7.91 -20.73 16.25
C ASN A 394 9.03 -20.28 17.22
N PRO A 395 10.12 -19.66 16.73
CA PRO A 395 11.22 -19.24 17.58
C PRO A 395 10.80 -18.07 18.48
N ALA A 396 11.40 -17.95 19.65
CA ALA A 396 11.20 -16.80 20.51
C ALA A 396 11.86 -15.52 19.94
N ALA A 397 13.01 -15.70 19.27
CA ALA A 397 13.76 -14.67 18.55
C ALA A 397 14.67 -15.34 17.52
N SER A 398 15.18 -14.57 16.56
CA SER A 398 16.33 -14.97 15.74
C SER A 398 17.62 -15.03 16.58
N GLU A 399 18.61 -15.72 16.07
CA GLU A 399 19.94 -15.72 16.67
C GLU A 399 20.64 -14.36 16.48
N LEU A 400 20.31 -13.68 15.39
CA LEU A 400 20.77 -12.32 15.12
C LEU A 400 19.73 -11.55 14.30
N ALA A 401 19.30 -10.40 14.83
CA ALA A 401 18.52 -9.42 14.11
C ALA A 401 19.43 -8.24 13.72
N VAL A 402 19.60 -7.99 12.42
CA VAL A 402 20.46 -6.93 11.89
C VAL A 402 19.61 -5.75 11.47
N ALA A 403 19.85 -4.61 12.14
CA ALA A 403 19.21 -3.33 11.84
C ALA A 403 20.31 -2.28 11.68
N PRO A 404 20.78 -2.00 10.45
CA PRO A 404 21.79 -0.98 10.21
C PRO A 404 21.40 0.37 10.82
N PRO A 405 22.34 1.08 11.47
CA PRO A 405 22.01 2.22 12.34
C PRO A 405 21.40 3.41 11.60
N ASP A 406 21.76 3.60 10.32
CA ASP A 406 21.41 4.84 9.60
C ASP A 406 20.05 4.83 8.93
N VAL A 407 19.52 3.68 8.51
CA VAL A 407 18.28 3.62 7.72
C VAL A 407 17.34 2.50 8.11
N GLY A 408 17.78 1.52 8.87
CA GLY A 408 17.03 0.27 9.09
C GLY A 408 16.64 -0.37 7.77
N LEU A 409 16.56 -1.66 7.74
CA LEU A 409 16.11 -2.36 6.53
C LEU A 409 14.60 -2.16 6.36
N GLN A 410 14.20 -1.77 5.16
CA GLN A 410 12.83 -1.34 4.86
C GLN A 410 12.12 -2.39 4.00
N GLY A 411 11.84 -3.54 4.62
CA GLY A 411 11.14 -4.65 3.96
C GLY A 411 9.79 -4.25 3.38
N GLY A 412 8.95 -3.63 4.17
CA GLY A 412 7.63 -3.18 3.73
C GLY A 412 6.79 -4.30 3.10
N ASP A 413 6.05 -3.95 2.06
CA ASP A 413 5.12 -4.83 1.34
C ASP A 413 5.83 -5.76 0.32
N GLY A 414 7.09 -6.13 0.51
CA GLY A 414 7.73 -7.00 -0.45
C GLY A 414 9.25 -7.04 -0.41
N GLY A 415 9.87 -6.64 0.68
CA GLY A 415 11.31 -6.83 0.81
C GLY A 415 11.70 -8.30 0.80
N ASP A 416 12.93 -8.60 0.40
CA ASP A 416 13.41 -9.95 0.21
C ASP A 416 14.90 -10.09 0.54
N VAL A 417 15.38 -11.32 0.66
CA VAL A 417 16.79 -11.64 0.90
C VAL A 417 17.28 -12.70 -0.09
N ALA A 418 18.46 -12.48 -0.66
CA ALA A 418 19.20 -13.52 -1.37
C ALA A 418 20.60 -13.70 -0.75
N LYS A 419 21.09 -14.93 -0.81
CA LYS A 419 22.45 -15.26 -0.37
C LYS A 419 23.23 -15.93 -1.50
N ILE A 420 24.45 -15.44 -1.74
CA ILE A 420 25.37 -15.98 -2.76
C ILE A 420 26.73 -16.20 -2.10
N GLY A 421 27.10 -17.44 -1.89
CA GLY A 421 28.23 -17.78 -1.05
C GLY A 421 28.05 -17.24 0.37
N ASN A 422 28.95 -16.38 0.84
CA ASN A 422 28.82 -15.71 2.15
C ASN A 422 28.18 -14.33 2.04
N ARG A 423 27.91 -13.83 0.85
CA ARG A 423 27.37 -12.49 0.65
C ARG A 423 25.85 -12.50 0.79
N ILE A 424 25.32 -11.49 1.49
CA ILE A 424 23.88 -11.27 1.67
C ILE A 424 23.46 -10.04 0.88
N TYR A 425 22.32 -10.15 0.20
CA TYR A 425 21.62 -9.06 -0.48
C TYR A 425 20.25 -8.90 0.17
N VAL A 426 19.93 -7.70 0.60
CA VAL A 426 18.63 -7.34 1.20
C VAL A 426 17.93 -6.36 0.27
N LEU A 427 16.79 -6.76 -0.28
CA LEU A 427 15.96 -5.94 -1.12
C LEU A 427 15.06 -5.06 -0.25
N GLU A 428 15.28 -3.78 -0.28
CA GLU A 428 14.51 -2.80 0.51
C GLU A 428 13.38 -2.21 -0.33
N TYR A 429 12.18 -2.73 -0.15
CA TYR A 429 10.99 -2.27 -0.88
C TYR A 429 10.74 -0.77 -0.70
N ASN A 430 10.62 -0.31 0.55
CA ASN A 430 10.32 1.10 0.85
C ASN A 430 11.50 2.04 0.57
N ALA A 431 12.73 1.53 0.54
CA ALA A 431 13.92 2.31 0.21
C ALA A 431 14.29 2.26 -1.28
N SER A 432 13.62 1.41 -2.06
CA SER A 432 13.86 1.27 -3.50
C SER A 432 15.32 1.01 -3.85
N ARG A 433 15.99 0.08 -3.13
CA ARG A 433 17.40 -0.27 -3.32
C ARG A 433 17.72 -1.68 -2.81
N ILE A 434 18.94 -2.13 -3.06
CA ILE A 434 19.50 -3.33 -2.44
C ILE A 434 20.60 -2.90 -1.47
N ALA A 435 20.56 -3.38 -0.23
CA ALA A 435 21.68 -3.30 0.72
C ALA A 435 22.49 -4.61 0.64
N GLY A 436 23.81 -4.51 0.42
CA GLY A 436 24.69 -5.65 0.27
C GLY A 436 25.69 -5.78 1.42
N PHE A 437 25.87 -7.02 1.91
CA PHE A 437 26.85 -7.40 2.91
C PHE A 437 27.83 -8.39 2.28
N ASN A 438 29.13 -8.12 2.34
CA ASN A 438 30.17 -8.99 1.76
C ASN A 438 30.33 -10.34 2.49
N ALA A 439 29.85 -10.40 3.73
CA ALA A 439 29.77 -11.62 4.52
C ALA A 439 28.47 -11.62 5.33
N VAL A 440 28.04 -12.79 5.78
CA VAL A 440 26.90 -12.92 6.71
C VAL A 440 27.15 -12.03 7.91
N PRO A 441 26.25 -11.10 8.23
CA PRO A 441 26.41 -10.20 9.37
C PRO A 441 26.62 -10.94 10.68
N THR A 442 27.43 -10.33 11.55
CA THR A 442 27.76 -10.86 12.88
C THR A 442 27.36 -9.94 14.02
N LYS A 443 26.91 -8.71 13.71
CA LYS A 443 26.50 -7.69 14.69
C LYS A 443 25.13 -7.13 14.33
N ALA A 444 24.35 -6.81 15.34
CA ALA A 444 22.98 -6.28 15.18
C ALA A 444 22.94 -4.90 14.53
N ASP A 445 23.95 -4.08 14.70
CA ASP A 445 24.10 -2.74 14.15
C ASP A 445 25.05 -2.68 12.93
N GLN A 446 25.33 -3.83 12.30
CA GLN A 446 26.25 -3.89 11.17
C GLN A 446 25.71 -3.11 9.99
N ALA A 447 26.47 -2.12 9.51
CA ALA A 447 26.16 -1.38 8.29
C ALA A 447 26.33 -2.28 7.06
N ALA A 448 25.55 -1.99 6.01
CA ALA A 448 25.77 -2.61 4.71
C ALA A 448 27.13 -2.15 4.11
N ASP A 449 27.81 -3.07 3.45
CA ASP A 449 29.11 -2.76 2.81
C ASP A 449 28.95 -1.97 1.51
N PHE A 450 27.83 -2.16 0.81
CA PHE A 450 27.52 -1.46 -0.44
C PHE A 450 26.00 -1.40 -0.67
N TYR A 451 25.60 -0.55 -1.62
CA TYR A 451 24.23 -0.44 -2.10
C TYR A 451 24.16 -0.57 -3.61
N VAL A 452 23.02 -1.07 -4.14
CA VAL A 452 22.68 -1.05 -5.57
C VAL A 452 21.38 -0.26 -5.73
N GLY A 453 21.33 0.63 -6.71
CA GLY A 453 20.24 1.61 -6.86
C GLY A 453 20.39 2.83 -5.93
N SER A 454 21.56 2.95 -5.28
CA SER A 454 21.89 4.05 -4.37
C SER A 454 23.38 4.29 -4.34
N THR A 455 23.80 5.53 -4.06
CA THR A 455 25.19 5.92 -3.90
C THR A 455 25.72 5.70 -2.48
N GLY A 456 24.85 5.45 -1.53
CA GLY A 456 25.20 5.22 -0.12
C GLY A 456 23.98 5.05 0.78
N ALA A 457 24.23 4.89 2.08
CA ALA A 457 23.20 4.64 3.08
C ALA A 457 22.11 5.74 3.11
N ALA A 458 22.48 6.98 2.92
CA ALA A 458 21.59 8.14 2.97
C ALA A 458 20.87 8.42 1.64
N ASP A 459 21.21 7.72 0.55
CA ASP A 459 20.69 7.98 -0.78
C ASP A 459 19.87 6.79 -1.30
N ASN A 460 18.84 7.07 -2.09
CA ASN A 460 18.07 6.09 -2.87
C ASN A 460 17.10 6.81 -3.82
N SER A 461 16.40 6.07 -4.68
CA SER A 461 15.47 6.66 -5.63
C SER A 461 14.30 7.39 -4.96
N ASN A 462 13.82 6.95 -3.80
CA ASN A 462 12.75 7.64 -3.08
C ASN A 462 13.17 9.05 -2.68
N ARG A 463 14.38 9.20 -2.18
CA ARG A 463 14.93 10.50 -1.78
C ARG A 463 15.32 11.37 -2.98
N VAL A 464 16.03 10.80 -3.94
CA VAL A 464 16.55 11.55 -5.09
C VAL A 464 15.44 12.01 -6.03
N ALA A 465 14.42 11.18 -6.23
CA ALA A 465 13.27 11.47 -7.10
C ALA A 465 11.99 11.84 -6.32
N TYR A 466 12.05 11.85 -4.99
CA TYR A 466 10.88 12.08 -4.12
C TYR A 466 9.70 11.18 -4.51
N LEU A 467 9.96 9.89 -4.61
CA LEU A 467 8.90 8.89 -4.82
C LEU A 467 7.98 8.89 -3.60
N MET A 468 6.71 9.09 -3.84
CA MET A 468 5.71 9.26 -2.77
C MET A 468 4.73 8.09 -2.80
N THR A 469 4.49 7.51 -1.63
CA THR A 469 3.49 6.44 -1.49
C THR A 469 2.14 7.05 -1.14
N ASN A 470 1.10 6.64 -1.87
CA ASN A 470 -0.28 7.10 -1.67
C ASN A 470 -0.40 8.64 -1.57
N PRO A 471 0.11 9.41 -2.52
CA PRO A 471 0.18 10.86 -2.40
C PRO A 471 -1.20 11.49 -2.25
N VAL A 472 -1.34 12.35 -1.24
CA VAL A 472 -2.52 13.19 -1.04
C VAL A 472 -2.12 14.67 -1.11
N MET A 473 -2.76 15.40 -2.00
CA MET A 473 -2.40 16.78 -2.35
C MET A 473 -3.33 17.79 -1.70
N SER A 474 -2.76 18.91 -1.29
CA SER A 474 -3.49 20.09 -0.81
C SER A 474 -2.79 21.35 -1.28
N SER A 475 -3.55 22.38 -1.65
CA SER A 475 -3.03 23.70 -2.03
C SER A 475 -3.86 24.82 -1.44
N ASP A 476 -3.20 25.89 -1.04
CA ASP A 476 -3.82 27.15 -0.61
C ASP A 476 -3.91 28.18 -1.74
N GLY A 477 -3.78 27.72 -2.98
CA GLY A 477 -3.75 28.57 -4.18
C GLY A 477 -2.37 29.18 -4.49
N THR A 478 -1.40 29.06 -3.59
CA THR A 478 -0.02 29.56 -3.79
C THR A 478 0.97 28.43 -3.64
N SER A 479 0.89 27.70 -2.53
CA SER A 479 1.78 26.59 -2.17
C SER A 479 1.10 25.26 -2.41
N LEU A 480 1.91 24.22 -2.57
CA LEU A 480 1.48 22.83 -2.66
C LEU A 480 2.05 22.05 -1.48
N ALA A 481 1.22 21.29 -0.80
CA ALA A 481 1.64 20.26 0.16
C ALA A 481 1.20 18.87 -0.32
N ILE A 482 2.07 17.88 -0.21
CA ILE A 482 1.78 16.49 -0.57
C ILE A 482 2.18 15.59 0.59
N ASN A 483 1.22 14.82 1.08
CA ASN A 483 1.48 13.78 2.08
C ASN A 483 1.93 12.51 1.37
N SER A 484 2.95 11.85 1.94
CA SER A 484 3.37 10.49 1.60
C SER A 484 3.21 9.65 2.86
N ASP A 485 2.31 8.67 2.83
CA ASP A 485 1.88 7.99 4.06
C ASP A 485 2.92 7.01 4.63
N PHE A 486 3.45 6.07 3.85
CA PHE A 486 4.42 5.09 4.36
C PHE A 486 5.76 5.71 4.72
N GLU A 487 6.20 6.72 3.99
CA GLU A 487 7.40 7.49 4.32
C GLU A 487 7.20 8.42 5.51
N ARG A 488 5.95 8.57 5.98
CA ARG A 488 5.56 9.49 7.06
C ARG A 488 6.12 10.89 6.82
N ARG A 489 5.88 11.40 5.62
CA ARG A 489 6.41 12.71 5.18
C ARG A 489 5.32 13.60 4.62
N VAL A 490 5.56 14.90 4.78
CA VAL A 490 4.87 15.96 4.05
C VAL A 490 5.91 16.71 3.25
N TYR A 491 5.70 16.81 1.95
CA TYR A 491 6.53 17.58 1.04
C TYR A 491 5.83 18.90 0.72
N VAL A 492 6.58 19.99 0.68
CA VAL A 492 6.04 21.34 0.45
C VAL A 492 6.80 22.03 -0.66
N TRP A 493 6.05 22.57 -1.61
CA TRP A 493 6.50 23.54 -2.62
C TRP A 493 5.91 24.89 -2.24
N LYS A 494 6.79 25.90 -2.04
CA LYS A 494 6.37 27.26 -1.65
C LYS A 494 5.63 27.98 -2.76
N LYS A 495 5.75 27.51 -4.00
CA LYS A 495 5.00 27.92 -5.20
C LYS A 495 4.48 26.68 -5.90
N MET A 496 3.38 26.81 -6.63
CA MET A 496 2.86 25.70 -7.44
C MET A 496 3.87 25.27 -8.51
N PRO A 497 4.36 24.01 -8.52
CA PRO A 497 5.40 23.60 -9.44
C PRO A 497 4.86 23.39 -10.86
N GLY A 498 5.44 24.07 -11.85
CA GLY A 498 5.19 23.87 -13.28
C GLY A 498 6.09 22.83 -13.91
N THR A 499 7.30 22.68 -13.39
CA THR A 499 8.28 21.69 -13.83
C THR A 499 7.85 20.29 -13.41
N ASN A 500 7.98 19.31 -14.30
CA ASN A 500 7.77 17.91 -13.97
C ASN A 500 8.82 17.43 -12.95
N ASN A 501 8.39 16.58 -12.02
CA ASN A 501 9.24 16.05 -10.95
C ASN A 501 10.02 17.14 -10.17
N ALA A 502 9.44 18.32 -10.05
CA ALA A 502 10.03 19.39 -9.26
C ALA A 502 10.31 18.90 -7.83
N LYS A 503 11.51 19.14 -7.34
CA LYS A 503 11.87 18.83 -5.96
C LYS A 503 11.16 19.79 -5.00
N PRO A 504 10.74 19.35 -3.81
CA PRO A 504 10.10 20.21 -2.82
C PRO A 504 11.10 21.22 -2.23
N ASP A 505 10.61 22.39 -1.82
CA ASP A 505 11.39 23.35 -1.03
C ASP A 505 11.63 22.86 0.40
N LEU A 506 10.64 22.18 0.96
CA LEU A 506 10.65 21.66 2.33
C LEU A 506 10.13 20.22 2.34
N SER A 507 10.61 19.45 3.29
CA SER A 507 9.95 18.21 3.70
C SER A 507 9.89 18.13 5.22
N PHE A 508 8.85 17.48 5.72
CA PHE A 508 8.67 17.23 7.15
C PHE A 508 8.52 15.73 7.36
N ILE A 509 9.33 15.17 8.25
CA ILE A 509 9.07 13.87 8.83
C ILE A 509 7.99 14.10 9.89
N VAL A 510 6.91 13.32 9.83
CA VAL A 510 5.77 13.48 10.72
C VAL A 510 5.60 12.26 11.64
N PRO A 511 5.07 12.41 12.85
CA PRO A 511 5.07 11.35 13.87
C PRO A 511 4.03 10.24 13.63
N PHE A 512 3.26 10.29 12.54
CA PHE A 512 2.23 9.31 12.18
C PHE A 512 2.09 9.19 10.66
N GLN A 513 1.35 8.20 10.18
CA GLN A 513 1.01 8.11 8.75
C GLN A 513 -0.07 9.15 8.39
N PRO A 514 0.23 10.16 7.57
CA PRO A 514 -0.74 11.16 7.16
C PRO A 514 -1.62 10.62 6.01
N TRP A 515 -2.83 10.20 6.33
CA TRP A 515 -3.75 9.59 5.36
C TRP A 515 -4.51 10.60 4.50
N ASP A 516 -4.80 11.78 5.06
CA ASP A 516 -5.49 12.86 4.34
C ASP A 516 -4.98 14.22 4.81
N SER A 517 -5.22 15.24 3.99
CA SER A 517 -4.87 16.62 4.31
C SER A 517 -5.82 17.61 3.65
N VAL A 518 -5.85 18.81 4.21
CA VAL A 518 -6.55 19.96 3.64
C VAL A 518 -5.75 21.24 3.84
N ALA A 519 -5.70 22.06 2.80
CA ALA A 519 -5.32 23.47 2.89
C ALA A 519 -6.52 24.31 2.47
N ALA A 520 -6.92 25.26 3.30
CA ALA A 520 -8.12 26.05 3.09
C ALA A 520 -7.99 27.44 3.73
N THR A 521 -8.88 28.36 3.33
CA THR A 521 -9.20 29.55 4.10
C THR A 521 -10.37 29.23 5.00
N PHE A 522 -10.14 29.23 6.29
CA PHE A 522 -11.12 28.94 7.33
C PHE A 522 -11.27 30.16 8.22
N GLN A 523 -12.49 30.70 8.33
CA GLN A 523 -12.80 31.94 9.09
C GLN A 523 -11.83 33.10 8.76
N GLY A 524 -11.54 33.30 7.49
CA GLY A 524 -10.65 34.33 6.99
C GLY A 524 -9.14 34.08 7.18
N SER A 525 -8.75 32.99 7.80
CA SER A 525 -7.34 32.60 8.02
C SER A 525 -6.95 31.38 7.20
N LYS A 526 -5.73 31.37 6.67
CA LYS A 526 -5.19 30.17 6.03
C LYS A 526 -4.91 29.11 7.08
N ILE A 527 -5.34 27.88 6.80
CA ILE A 527 -5.00 26.69 7.59
C ILE A 527 -4.43 25.60 6.71
N TYR A 528 -3.62 24.74 7.30
CA TYR A 528 -3.24 23.43 6.74
C TYR A 528 -3.40 22.38 7.82
N ALA A 529 -4.06 21.28 7.51
CA ALA A 529 -4.28 20.19 8.45
C ALA A 529 -3.95 18.85 7.82
N ILE A 530 -3.39 17.95 8.62
CA ILE A 530 -3.15 16.53 8.27
C ILE A 530 -3.85 15.63 9.28
N ALA A 531 -4.37 14.52 8.79
CA ALA A 531 -5.10 13.53 9.58
C ALA A 531 -4.64 12.10 9.26
N GLY A 532 -4.59 11.24 10.27
CA GLY A 532 -4.26 9.81 10.13
C GLY A 532 -3.98 9.14 11.47
N GLU A 533 -4.17 7.85 11.57
CA GLU A 533 -3.90 7.06 12.79
C GLU A 533 -4.56 7.61 14.07
N GLY A 534 -5.74 8.22 13.96
CA GLY A 534 -6.43 8.84 15.07
C GLY A 534 -5.90 10.22 15.49
N LYS A 535 -4.99 10.80 14.71
CA LYS A 535 -4.34 12.08 14.99
C LYS A 535 -4.81 13.17 14.05
N LEU A 536 -4.90 14.41 14.57
CA LEU A 536 -5.19 15.61 13.80
C LEU A 536 -4.19 16.70 14.19
N HIS A 537 -3.38 17.13 13.23
CA HIS A 537 -2.43 18.22 13.42
C HIS A 537 -2.74 19.37 12.46
N VAL A 538 -2.77 20.60 13.00
CA VAL A 538 -3.19 21.79 12.24
C VAL A 538 -2.14 22.89 12.37
N TRP A 539 -1.78 23.49 11.26
CA TRP A 539 -1.03 24.76 11.14
C TRP A 539 -2.02 25.90 10.88
N SER A 540 -2.20 26.77 11.86
CA SER A 540 -3.12 27.93 11.74
C SER A 540 -2.60 29.05 10.83
N GLY A 541 -1.37 28.96 10.35
CA GLY A 541 -0.81 29.89 9.36
C GLY A 541 -0.82 29.39 7.92
N GLY A 542 -1.49 28.26 7.64
CA GLY A 542 -1.49 27.60 6.32
C GLY A 542 -0.34 26.63 6.12
N ILE A 543 -0.06 26.28 4.89
CA ILE A 543 1.04 25.39 4.51
C ILE A 543 2.37 25.93 5.03
N PRO A 544 3.18 25.17 5.80
CA PRO A 544 4.40 25.66 6.42
C PRO A 544 5.39 26.19 5.37
N GLN A 545 5.96 27.38 5.63
CA GLN A 545 6.92 28.05 4.75
C GLN A 545 8.37 27.96 5.26
N SER A 546 8.60 27.37 6.43
CA SER A 546 9.90 27.20 7.04
C SER A 546 9.99 25.82 7.70
N LYS A 547 11.17 25.23 7.67
CA LYS A 547 11.46 23.93 8.33
C LYS A 547 11.20 23.94 9.84
N SER A 548 11.16 25.11 10.47
CA SER A 548 10.90 25.30 11.91
C SER A 548 9.42 25.55 12.22
N THR A 549 8.54 25.64 11.19
CA THR A 549 7.10 25.89 11.42
C THR A 549 6.41 24.58 11.83
N LEU A 550 6.15 24.41 13.11
CA LEU A 550 5.44 23.27 13.67
C LEU A 550 3.91 23.51 13.67
N PRO A 551 3.10 22.42 13.72
CA PRO A 551 1.65 22.58 13.86
C PRO A 551 1.31 23.27 15.19
N SER A 552 0.37 24.21 15.12
CA SER A 552 -0.12 24.98 16.28
C SER A 552 -1.10 24.17 17.13
N THR A 553 -1.77 23.18 16.52
CA THR A 553 -2.68 22.26 17.21
C THR A 553 -2.27 20.83 16.89
N GLN A 554 -2.12 20.02 17.93
CA GLN A 554 -1.77 18.61 17.84
C GLN A 554 -2.72 17.82 18.75
N LEU A 555 -3.60 17.04 18.16
CA LEU A 555 -4.59 16.23 18.86
C LEU A 555 -4.33 14.74 18.59
N ASP A 556 -4.48 13.94 19.64
CA ASP A 556 -4.25 12.51 19.63
C ASP A 556 -5.53 11.82 20.13
N THR A 557 -6.20 11.09 19.30
CA THR A 557 -7.44 10.31 19.52
C THR A 557 -8.60 11.06 20.19
N ASN A 558 -8.35 12.00 21.10
CA ASN A 558 -9.39 12.80 21.73
C ASN A 558 -9.52 14.15 21.00
N ILE A 559 -10.54 14.27 20.17
CA ILE A 559 -10.77 15.41 19.30
C ILE A 559 -12.22 15.88 19.55
N GLY A 560 -12.37 17.12 20.01
CA GLY A 560 -13.70 17.65 20.31
C GLY A 560 -14.43 16.91 21.43
N GLY A 561 -13.74 16.40 22.43
CA GLY A 561 -14.34 15.59 23.51
C GLY A 561 -14.76 14.18 23.08
N ILE A 562 -14.39 13.75 21.86
CA ILE A 562 -14.77 12.47 21.29
C ILE A 562 -13.50 11.64 21.01
N THR A 563 -13.53 10.35 21.36
CA THR A 563 -12.45 9.43 21.04
C THR A 563 -12.57 9.03 19.58
N MET A 564 -11.65 9.50 18.72
CA MET A 564 -11.61 9.26 17.28
C MET A 564 -10.39 8.42 16.90
N SER A 565 -10.36 7.15 17.28
CA SER A 565 -9.25 6.24 16.96
C SER A 565 -9.18 5.85 15.48
N GLY A 566 -10.26 6.06 14.73
CA GLY A 566 -10.39 5.76 13.31
C GLY A 566 -10.40 7.00 12.41
N LEU A 567 -9.83 8.11 12.82
CA LEU A 567 -9.78 9.32 12.01
C LEU A 567 -9.02 9.06 10.70
N THR A 568 -9.71 9.27 9.57
CA THR A 568 -9.18 8.95 8.23
C THR A 568 -9.15 10.14 7.29
N ALA A 569 -10.04 11.13 7.45
CA ALA A 569 -10.15 12.21 6.50
C ALA A 569 -10.50 13.53 7.18
N VAL A 570 -10.06 14.62 6.54
CA VAL A 570 -10.25 16.01 7.03
C VAL A 570 -10.59 16.94 5.87
N ALA A 571 -11.50 17.88 6.12
CA ALA A 571 -11.80 18.97 5.20
C ALA A 571 -12.03 20.27 5.97
N ALA A 572 -11.94 21.38 5.26
CA ALA A 572 -12.35 22.67 5.77
C ALA A 572 -12.81 23.57 4.61
N ASP A 573 -13.72 24.45 4.89
CA ASP A 573 -14.12 25.57 4.02
C ASP A 573 -14.12 26.88 4.84
N ALA A 574 -14.71 27.94 4.32
CA ALA A 574 -14.74 29.23 5.00
C ALA A 574 -15.47 29.21 6.35
N ASN A 575 -16.42 28.30 6.53
CA ASN A 575 -17.34 28.27 7.67
C ASN A 575 -17.07 27.13 8.65
N TYR A 576 -16.67 25.97 8.14
CA TYR A 576 -16.61 24.73 8.93
C TYR A 576 -15.31 23.97 8.76
N PHE A 577 -14.97 23.26 9.83
CA PHE A 577 -13.91 22.26 9.86
C PHE A 577 -14.55 20.88 10.04
N TYR A 578 -14.19 19.91 9.21
CA TYR A 578 -14.81 18.59 9.14
C TYR A 578 -13.79 17.49 9.41
N VAL A 579 -14.22 16.48 10.16
CA VAL A 579 -13.39 15.31 10.50
C VAL A 579 -14.20 14.03 10.31
N ALA A 580 -13.69 13.07 9.58
CA ALA A 580 -14.33 11.77 9.41
C ALA A 580 -13.60 10.70 10.22
N ASP A 581 -14.36 10.00 11.07
CA ASP A 581 -13.90 8.84 11.84
C ASP A 581 -14.57 7.56 11.35
N LYS A 582 -13.79 6.65 10.78
CA LYS A 582 -14.29 5.38 10.22
C LYS A 582 -14.81 4.41 11.29
N ASN A 583 -14.25 4.47 12.52
CA ASN A 583 -14.63 3.54 13.59
C ASN A 583 -16.02 3.84 14.14
N SER A 584 -16.39 5.12 14.23
CA SER A 584 -17.75 5.54 14.58
C SER A 584 -18.67 5.65 13.37
N ALA A 585 -18.14 5.58 12.15
CA ALA A 585 -18.84 5.83 10.89
C ALA A 585 -19.56 7.19 10.88
N LYS A 586 -18.86 8.26 11.30
CA LYS A 586 -19.43 9.61 11.43
C LYS A 586 -18.52 10.67 10.82
N VAL A 587 -19.14 11.78 10.42
CA VAL A 587 -18.46 13.04 10.11
C VAL A 587 -18.86 14.05 11.18
N TYR A 588 -17.87 14.64 11.83
CA TYR A 588 -18.03 15.66 12.85
C TYR A 588 -17.73 17.03 12.26
N VAL A 589 -18.61 17.98 12.50
CA VAL A 589 -18.55 19.34 11.95
C VAL A 589 -18.30 20.32 13.09
N PHE A 590 -17.28 21.15 12.94
CA PHE A 590 -16.88 22.16 13.91
C PHE A 590 -16.94 23.56 13.27
N ASN A 591 -17.33 24.55 14.05
CA ASN A 591 -17.26 25.98 13.66
C ASN A 591 -15.96 26.64 14.11
N GLN A 592 -14.98 25.89 14.59
CA GLN A 592 -13.64 26.32 14.98
C GLN A 592 -12.66 25.18 14.73
N ILE A 593 -11.35 25.46 14.71
CA ILE A 593 -10.34 24.39 14.76
C ILE A 593 -10.59 23.60 16.04
N PRO A 594 -10.84 22.28 15.96
CA PRO A 594 -11.17 21.50 17.13
C PRO A 594 -10.04 21.49 18.16
N THR A 595 -10.40 21.49 19.43
CA THR A 595 -9.53 21.24 20.57
C THR A 595 -9.86 19.85 21.14
N ALA A 596 -9.16 19.42 22.18
CA ALA A 596 -9.48 18.17 22.85
C ALA A 596 -10.92 18.17 23.47
N THR A 597 -11.48 19.34 23.77
CA THR A 597 -12.75 19.49 24.52
C THR A 597 -13.87 20.21 23.77
N SER A 598 -13.59 20.88 22.64
CA SER A 598 -14.64 21.57 21.87
C SER A 598 -15.60 20.58 21.21
N ALA A 599 -16.88 20.66 21.52
CA ALA A 599 -17.87 19.76 20.92
C ALA A 599 -18.13 20.11 19.44
N PRO A 600 -18.40 19.13 18.57
CA PRO A 600 -18.88 19.39 17.22
C PRO A 600 -20.26 20.05 17.26
N ILE A 601 -20.52 20.95 16.32
CA ILE A 601 -21.84 21.60 16.18
C ILE A 601 -22.83 20.69 15.46
N TYR A 602 -22.35 19.84 14.55
CA TYR A 602 -23.15 18.80 13.91
C TYR A 602 -22.39 17.47 13.90
N THR A 603 -23.14 16.38 13.95
CA THR A 603 -22.66 15.02 13.73
C THR A 603 -23.50 14.42 12.61
N LEU A 604 -22.85 14.05 11.51
CA LEU A 604 -23.48 13.49 10.31
C LEU A 604 -23.22 11.98 10.25
N PRO A 605 -24.15 11.17 9.73
CA PRO A 605 -23.87 9.80 9.37
C PRO A 605 -22.72 9.78 8.32
N GLY A 606 -21.70 9.02 8.58
CA GLY A 606 -20.58 8.81 7.68
C GLY A 606 -20.52 7.37 7.21
N CYS A 607 -19.31 6.82 7.10
CA CYS A 607 -19.08 5.47 6.59
C CYS A 607 -17.90 4.82 7.33
N SER A 608 -17.99 3.51 7.55
CA SER A 608 -16.96 2.73 8.25
C SER A 608 -15.65 2.54 7.46
N ALA A 609 -15.63 2.97 6.21
CA ALA A 609 -14.44 2.96 5.36
C ALA A 609 -14.31 4.27 4.57
N ALA A 610 -14.47 5.37 5.27
CA ALA A 610 -14.23 6.71 4.75
C ALA A 610 -12.77 6.88 4.30
N THR A 611 -12.55 7.45 3.12
CA THR A 611 -11.21 7.59 2.53
C THR A 611 -10.78 9.02 2.29
N GLN A 612 -11.69 9.88 1.85
CA GLN A 612 -11.41 11.30 1.59
C GLN A 612 -12.64 12.14 1.88
N LEU A 613 -12.43 13.32 2.45
CA LEU A 613 -13.44 14.33 2.72
C LEU A 613 -13.04 15.63 2.03
N ARG A 614 -13.95 16.26 1.28
CA ARG A 614 -13.69 17.55 0.60
C ARG A 614 -14.91 18.45 0.65
N SER A 615 -14.66 19.76 0.81
CA SER A 615 -15.70 20.81 0.73
C SER A 615 -15.27 21.91 -0.23
N ASP A 616 -16.21 22.46 -1.00
CA ASP A 616 -16.04 23.70 -1.76
C ASP A 616 -16.82 24.87 -1.15
N GLY A 617 -17.36 24.68 0.05
CA GLY A 617 -18.19 25.64 0.76
C GLY A 617 -19.68 25.59 0.37
N SER A 618 -20.03 24.99 -0.76
CA SER A 618 -21.41 24.70 -1.16
C SER A 618 -21.80 23.27 -0.86
N TYR A 619 -20.89 22.35 -1.14
CA TYR A 619 -21.07 20.92 -0.97
C TYR A 619 -19.92 20.31 -0.17
N LEU A 620 -20.28 19.40 0.73
CA LEU A 620 -19.37 18.51 1.42
C LEU A 620 -19.50 17.11 0.79
N SER A 621 -18.40 16.49 0.38
CA SER A 621 -18.39 15.13 -0.15
C SER A 621 -17.53 14.20 0.68
N LEU A 622 -17.99 12.96 0.87
CA LEU A 622 -17.28 11.86 1.53
C LEU A 622 -17.21 10.65 0.60
N SER A 623 -15.99 10.21 0.29
CA SER A 623 -15.78 8.94 -0.43
C SER A 623 -15.78 7.77 0.52
N CYS A 624 -16.47 6.68 0.12
CA CYS A 624 -16.67 5.48 0.91
C CYS A 624 -16.43 4.21 0.08
N ILE A 625 -15.65 3.29 0.62
CA ILE A 625 -15.37 2.01 -0.05
C ILE A 625 -16.12 0.82 0.55
N ALA A 626 -16.66 0.92 1.76
CA ALA A 626 -17.43 -0.16 2.39
C ALA A 626 -18.79 -0.39 1.71
N ASN A 627 -19.48 0.70 1.36
CA ASN A 627 -20.64 0.72 0.46
C ASN A 627 -20.22 1.63 -0.68
N PRO A 628 -19.64 1.09 -1.77
CA PRO A 628 -18.97 1.90 -2.77
C PRO A 628 -19.86 3.06 -3.24
N GLY A 629 -19.46 4.29 -2.88
CA GLY A 629 -20.24 5.47 -3.20
C GLY A 629 -19.60 6.76 -2.69
N VAL A 630 -20.19 7.86 -3.11
CA VAL A 630 -19.88 9.20 -2.63
C VAL A 630 -21.12 9.78 -1.96
N TYR A 631 -20.97 10.24 -0.74
CA TYR A 631 -22.04 10.89 0.03
C TYR A 631 -21.84 12.38 -0.02
N VAL A 632 -22.90 13.13 -0.35
CA VAL A 632 -22.84 14.58 -0.55
C VAL A 632 -23.86 15.27 0.33
N TRP A 633 -23.44 16.33 1.03
CA TRP A 633 -24.28 17.23 1.78
C TRP A 633 -24.22 18.66 1.20
N THR A 634 -25.33 19.38 1.22
CA THR A 634 -25.34 20.82 0.98
C THR A 634 -24.89 21.52 2.26
N VAL A 635 -23.78 22.28 2.21
CA VAL A 635 -23.17 22.89 3.39
C VAL A 635 -24.12 23.86 4.10
N GLY A 636 -24.90 24.66 3.35
CA GLY A 636 -25.87 25.62 3.92
C GLY A 636 -27.11 24.97 4.58
N ALA A 637 -27.25 23.64 4.49
CA ALA A 637 -28.39 22.90 5.04
C ALA A 637 -27.98 21.80 6.05
N LEU A 638 -26.75 21.87 6.59
CA LEU A 638 -26.25 20.85 7.54
C LEU A 638 -27.07 20.84 8.84
N ALA A 639 -27.43 19.65 9.30
CA ALA A 639 -28.13 19.42 10.55
C ALA A 639 -27.67 18.09 11.19
N ASN A 640 -27.89 17.94 12.51
CA ASN A 640 -27.55 16.70 13.20
C ASN A 640 -28.25 15.49 12.60
N ASN A 641 -27.50 14.41 12.42
CA ASN A 641 -27.97 13.13 11.84
C ASN A 641 -28.52 13.24 10.41
N GLN A 642 -28.27 14.34 9.72
CA GLN A 642 -28.64 14.48 8.31
C GLN A 642 -27.84 13.51 7.46
N ALA A 643 -28.52 12.62 6.74
CA ALA A 643 -27.87 11.74 5.79
C ALA A 643 -27.41 12.50 4.55
N GLY A 644 -26.21 12.18 4.07
CA GLY A 644 -25.77 12.66 2.77
C GLY A 644 -26.54 11.98 1.64
N THR A 645 -26.79 12.70 0.55
CA THR A 645 -27.30 12.11 -0.67
C THR A 645 -26.24 11.20 -1.27
N ALA A 646 -26.55 9.94 -1.46
CA ALA A 646 -25.60 8.94 -1.90
C ALA A 646 -25.61 8.79 -3.44
N ILE A 647 -24.43 8.90 -4.03
CA ILE A 647 -24.16 8.46 -5.40
C ILE A 647 -23.56 7.07 -5.28
N THR A 648 -24.34 6.02 -5.57
CA THR A 648 -23.98 4.61 -5.32
C THR A 648 -24.25 3.73 -6.51
N GLY A 649 -23.93 2.43 -6.37
CA GLY A 649 -24.31 1.37 -7.28
C GLY A 649 -23.21 0.97 -8.26
N ALA A 650 -23.60 0.31 -9.35
CA ALA A 650 -22.71 -0.23 -10.38
C ALA A 650 -21.86 0.83 -11.13
N GLN A 651 -22.02 2.10 -10.77
CA GLN A 651 -21.24 3.20 -11.34
C GLN A 651 -19.81 3.23 -10.83
N PHE A 652 -19.55 2.77 -9.59
CA PHE A 652 -18.24 2.84 -8.94
C PHE A 652 -17.71 1.49 -8.50
N ASN A 653 -16.38 1.41 -8.49
CA ASN A 653 -15.66 0.34 -7.84
C ASN A 653 -14.56 0.96 -6.96
N LEU A 654 -14.75 0.94 -5.63
CA LEU A 654 -13.86 1.53 -4.65
C LEU A 654 -13.57 3.03 -4.89
N PRO A 655 -14.57 3.93 -4.91
CA PRO A 655 -14.31 5.35 -5.07
C PRO A 655 -13.59 5.89 -3.84
N MET A 656 -12.29 6.22 -3.97
CA MET A 656 -11.46 6.65 -2.84
C MET A 656 -11.31 8.15 -2.73
N GLY A 657 -11.62 8.91 -3.77
CA GLY A 657 -11.54 10.35 -3.77
C GLY A 657 -12.74 11.00 -4.42
N SER A 658 -13.23 12.10 -3.84
CA SER A 658 -14.27 12.94 -4.42
C SER A 658 -13.94 14.41 -4.16
N LEU A 659 -14.22 15.27 -5.14
CA LEU A 659 -13.89 16.68 -5.10
C LEU A 659 -15.05 17.49 -5.70
N PRO A 660 -15.91 18.09 -4.87
CA PRO A 660 -16.83 19.13 -5.33
C PRO A 660 -16.01 20.37 -5.72
N VAL A 661 -16.31 20.91 -6.88
CA VAL A 661 -15.63 22.13 -7.35
C VAL A 661 -16.45 22.77 -8.48
N ASN A 662 -16.59 24.09 -8.45
CA ASN A 662 -17.29 24.88 -9.46
C ASN A 662 -18.73 24.37 -9.77
N GLY A 663 -19.44 23.90 -8.73
CA GLY A 663 -20.80 23.34 -8.87
C GLY A 663 -20.87 21.96 -9.51
N GLY A 664 -19.74 21.35 -9.85
CA GLY A 664 -19.61 19.98 -10.35
C GLY A 664 -18.97 19.03 -9.33
N LEU A 665 -18.68 17.80 -9.78
CA LEU A 665 -18.08 16.77 -8.96
C LEU A 665 -17.08 15.93 -9.76
N PHE A 666 -15.85 15.82 -9.27
CA PHE A 666 -14.91 14.80 -9.70
C PHE A 666 -14.93 13.63 -8.71
N VAL A 667 -14.80 12.41 -9.22
CA VAL A 667 -14.65 11.19 -8.41
C VAL A 667 -13.52 10.33 -8.95
N ALA A 668 -12.55 10.01 -8.10
CA ALA A 668 -11.53 9.00 -8.37
C ALA A 668 -12.13 7.62 -8.11
N ASP A 669 -12.54 6.95 -9.18
CA ASP A 669 -13.10 5.60 -9.19
C ASP A 669 -11.96 4.59 -9.26
N THR A 670 -11.32 4.41 -8.11
CA THR A 670 -10.03 3.74 -7.91
C THR A 670 -10.00 2.33 -8.48
N GLY A 671 -11.04 1.55 -8.22
CA GLY A 671 -11.10 0.17 -8.68
C GLY A 671 -11.47 -0.01 -10.15
N PHE A 672 -11.82 1.07 -10.85
CA PHE A 672 -11.98 1.09 -12.30
C PHE A 672 -10.89 1.92 -13.00
N ASP A 673 -9.81 2.25 -12.28
CA ASP A 673 -8.64 2.97 -12.81
C ASP A 673 -9.01 4.22 -13.62
N ARG A 674 -10.00 5.01 -13.14
CA ARG A 674 -10.51 6.18 -13.86
C ARG A 674 -10.88 7.33 -12.92
N VAL A 675 -10.96 8.53 -13.48
CA VAL A 675 -11.58 9.68 -12.81
C VAL A 675 -12.80 10.09 -13.63
N VAL A 676 -13.96 10.17 -12.99
CA VAL A 676 -15.20 10.62 -13.65
C VAL A 676 -15.55 12.04 -13.19
N TRP A 677 -16.18 12.80 -14.07
CA TRP A 677 -16.55 14.19 -13.83
C TRP A 677 -17.98 14.49 -14.26
N TRP A 678 -18.73 15.13 -13.40
CA TRP A 678 -20.02 15.75 -13.69
C TRP A 678 -19.87 17.27 -13.65
N SER A 679 -20.29 17.96 -14.70
CA SER A 679 -20.24 19.42 -14.79
C SER A 679 -21.19 20.12 -13.80
N THR A 680 -22.19 19.40 -13.30
CA THR A 680 -23.12 19.91 -12.27
C THR A 680 -23.32 18.86 -11.16
N MET A 681 -23.39 19.31 -9.92
CA MET A 681 -23.74 18.46 -8.78
C MET A 681 -25.13 17.84 -8.91
N ALA A 682 -26.08 18.61 -9.45
CA ALA A 682 -27.44 18.13 -9.67
C ALA A 682 -27.48 16.87 -10.57
N SER A 683 -26.69 16.86 -11.66
CA SER A 683 -26.59 15.67 -12.53
C SER A 683 -25.97 14.49 -11.81
N ALA A 684 -24.94 14.71 -11.02
CA ALA A 684 -24.30 13.66 -10.22
C ALA A 684 -25.27 13.03 -9.21
N LEU A 685 -25.99 13.87 -8.46
CA LEU A 685 -26.97 13.43 -7.44
C LEU A 685 -28.20 12.73 -8.03
N ALA A 686 -28.58 13.10 -9.26
CA ALA A 686 -29.67 12.44 -9.99
C ALA A 686 -29.26 11.08 -10.61
N GLY A 687 -28.01 10.64 -10.45
CA GLY A 687 -27.50 9.42 -11.07
C GLY A 687 -27.27 9.53 -12.58
N GLY A 688 -27.15 10.76 -13.11
CA GLY A 688 -26.86 11.02 -14.51
C GLY A 688 -25.49 10.49 -14.94
N ALA A 689 -25.31 10.25 -16.24
CA ALA A 689 -24.01 9.85 -16.78
C ALA A 689 -22.95 10.93 -16.54
N PRO A 690 -21.69 10.57 -16.27
CA PRO A 690 -20.60 11.54 -16.18
C PRO A 690 -20.45 12.35 -17.47
N THR A 691 -20.15 13.63 -17.33
CA THR A 691 -19.88 14.54 -18.45
C THR A 691 -18.59 14.15 -19.17
N ALA A 692 -17.57 13.73 -18.42
CA ALA A 692 -16.31 13.26 -18.97
C ALA A 692 -15.66 12.19 -18.07
N VAL A 693 -14.73 11.42 -18.67
CA VAL A 693 -13.96 10.37 -18.00
C VAL A 693 -12.50 10.49 -18.39
N LEU A 694 -11.62 10.53 -17.40
CA LEU A 694 -10.17 10.40 -17.58
C LEU A 694 -9.74 8.97 -17.28
N GLY A 695 -8.68 8.50 -17.92
CA GLY A 695 -8.18 7.12 -17.78
C GLY A 695 -8.89 6.11 -18.66
N ALA A 696 -10.04 6.48 -19.23
CA ALA A 696 -10.82 5.68 -20.16
C ALA A 696 -11.36 6.55 -21.29
N SER A 697 -11.71 5.94 -22.41
CA SER A 697 -12.28 6.66 -23.55
C SER A 697 -13.77 6.99 -23.36
N THR A 698 -14.48 6.19 -22.56
CA THR A 698 -15.91 6.37 -22.27
C THR A 698 -16.24 5.98 -20.83
N ALA A 699 -17.38 6.44 -20.33
CA ALA A 699 -17.88 6.06 -19.01
C ALA A 699 -18.26 4.57 -18.90
N ALA A 700 -18.48 3.90 -20.00
CA ALA A 700 -18.77 2.46 -20.03
C ALA A 700 -17.51 1.60 -19.92
N THR A 701 -16.33 2.15 -20.20
CA THR A 701 -15.04 1.45 -20.07
C THR A 701 -14.67 1.37 -18.59
N LYS A 702 -14.65 0.18 -18.05
CA LYS A 702 -14.46 -0.07 -16.61
C LYS A 702 -13.10 -0.66 -16.24
N GLU A 703 -12.26 -0.94 -17.22
CA GLU A 703 -10.95 -1.56 -16.99
C GLU A 703 -9.95 -0.96 -17.96
N ASN A 704 -9.13 -0.07 -17.49
CA ASN A 704 -8.02 0.50 -18.26
C ASN A 704 -6.75 0.51 -17.40
N THR A 705 -6.45 -0.66 -16.84
CA THR A 705 -5.28 -0.81 -15.99
C THR A 705 -4.01 -0.52 -16.78
N GLY A 706 -3.18 0.36 -16.27
CA GLY A 706 -1.91 0.65 -16.92
C GLY A 706 -1.24 1.91 -16.43
N ILE A 707 -0.06 2.14 -16.98
CA ILE A 707 0.75 3.34 -16.76
C ILE A 707 0.80 4.12 -18.07
N GLY A 708 0.59 5.44 -18.00
CA GLY A 708 0.63 6.32 -19.16
C GLY A 708 0.04 7.67 -18.86
N ALA A 709 0.24 8.65 -19.77
CA ALA A 709 -0.31 9.99 -19.62
C ALA A 709 -1.85 10.04 -19.65
N GLY A 710 -2.48 9.10 -20.35
CA GLY A 710 -3.92 8.97 -20.43
C GLY A 710 -4.48 7.74 -19.70
N LYS A 711 -3.70 7.14 -18.78
CA LYS A 711 -4.07 5.95 -18.03
C LYS A 711 -3.82 6.15 -16.55
N PHE A 712 -4.61 5.51 -15.72
CA PHE A 712 -4.42 5.49 -14.28
C PHE A 712 -4.14 4.08 -13.76
N ARG A 713 -3.47 4.08 -12.61
CA ARG A 713 -3.38 2.94 -11.73
C ARG A 713 -3.83 3.34 -10.34
N MET A 714 -5.06 2.97 -9.98
CA MET A 714 -5.69 3.27 -8.70
C MET A 714 -5.66 4.78 -8.34
N PRO A 715 -6.31 5.66 -9.10
CA PRO A 715 -6.42 7.06 -8.75
C PRO A 715 -7.16 7.21 -7.42
N ARG A 716 -6.64 8.08 -6.52
CA ARG A 716 -7.19 8.23 -5.18
C ARG A 716 -7.45 9.68 -4.81
N SER A 717 -6.41 10.51 -4.79
CA SER A 717 -6.54 11.89 -4.32
C SER A 717 -6.77 12.84 -5.48
N LEU A 718 -7.65 13.81 -5.28
CA LEU A 718 -8.01 14.82 -6.26
C LEU A 718 -7.82 16.21 -5.68
N MET A 719 -7.30 17.12 -6.50
CA MET A 719 -7.15 18.53 -6.19
C MET A 719 -7.28 19.36 -7.46
N VAL A 720 -7.93 20.50 -7.41
CA VAL A 720 -7.91 21.51 -8.47
C VAL A 720 -7.15 22.74 -7.99
N ALA A 721 -6.12 23.12 -8.74
CA ALA A 721 -5.34 24.31 -8.48
C ALA A 721 -4.78 24.88 -9.78
N HIS A 722 -4.71 26.20 -9.93
CA HIS A 722 -4.17 26.92 -11.10
C HIS A 722 -4.82 26.55 -12.44
N GLY A 723 -6.09 26.07 -12.43
CA GLY A 723 -6.79 25.62 -13.65
C GLY A 723 -6.32 24.24 -14.13
N TYR A 724 -5.79 23.45 -13.21
CA TYR A 724 -5.42 22.05 -13.46
C TYR A 724 -6.06 21.13 -12.43
N LEU A 725 -6.54 19.98 -12.90
CA LEU A 725 -6.86 18.85 -12.05
C LEU A 725 -5.57 18.05 -11.78
N TRP A 726 -5.31 17.81 -10.52
CA TRP A 726 -4.22 16.97 -10.04
C TRP A 726 -4.80 15.67 -9.52
N VAL A 727 -4.26 14.54 -9.96
CA VAL A 727 -4.71 13.20 -9.59
C VAL A 727 -3.54 12.44 -9.00
N GLY A 728 -3.64 12.06 -7.74
CA GLY A 728 -2.66 11.21 -7.06
C GLY A 728 -3.09 9.74 -7.12
N GLU A 729 -2.18 8.86 -7.53
CA GLU A 729 -2.39 7.42 -7.61
C GLU A 729 -1.92 6.72 -6.33
N GLN A 730 -2.70 5.72 -5.91
CA GLN A 730 -2.43 4.93 -4.74
C GLN A 730 -1.48 3.76 -5.05
N LYS A 731 -0.75 3.33 -4.06
CA LYS A 731 0.02 2.08 -3.84
C LYS A 731 0.77 1.47 -5.04
N PHE A 732 0.16 1.37 -6.21
CA PHE A 732 0.74 0.71 -7.38
C PHE A 732 1.23 1.66 -8.46
N GLY A 733 0.70 2.87 -8.50
CA GLY A 733 1.17 3.93 -9.38
C GLY A 733 2.18 4.82 -8.68
N ASN A 734 1.83 5.26 -7.46
CA ASN A 734 2.62 6.22 -6.67
C ASN A 734 3.00 7.46 -7.46
N ARG A 735 2.13 7.86 -8.40
CA ARG A 735 2.32 8.97 -9.31
C ARG A 735 1.33 10.09 -9.00
N ILE A 736 1.69 11.27 -9.44
CA ILE A 736 0.78 12.41 -9.50
C ILE A 736 0.74 12.88 -10.94
N LEU A 737 -0.44 12.90 -11.51
CA LEU A 737 -0.69 13.36 -12.86
C LEU A 737 -1.46 14.68 -12.84
N ARG A 738 -1.15 15.59 -13.77
CA ARG A 738 -1.72 16.91 -13.88
C ARG A 738 -2.40 17.09 -15.24
N PHE A 739 -3.70 17.41 -15.23
CA PHE A 739 -4.53 17.59 -16.41
C PHE A 739 -4.94 19.05 -16.50
N LYS A 740 -4.72 19.69 -17.65
CA LYS A 740 -5.15 21.06 -17.86
C LYS A 740 -6.67 21.10 -18.03
N LEU A 741 -7.35 21.96 -17.28
CA LEU A 741 -8.78 22.22 -17.47
C LEU A 741 -8.98 23.13 -18.68
N GLY A 742 -10.00 22.82 -19.51
CA GLY A 742 -10.37 23.56 -20.70
C GLY A 742 -11.51 24.56 -20.49
#